data_22007ad772d396b903492e7f9437e251
#
_entry.id   22007ad772d396b903492e7f9437e251
#
_cell.length_a   1.000
_cell.length_b   1.000
_cell.length_c   1.000
_cell.angle_alpha   90.00
_cell.angle_beta   90.00
_cell.angle_gamma   90.00
#
_symmetry.space_group_name_H-M   'P 1'
#
loop_
_entity.id
_entity.type
_entity.pdbx_description
1 polymer ?
#
loop_
_entity_poly.entity_id
_entity_poly.type
_entity_poly.pdbx_seq_one_letter_code
_entity_poly.pdbx_strand_id
1 'polypeptide(L)'
;MKILIGLAILFFNAAGAPQPSALQQQNTALTAIAGPDRVVVLPSKTFLNGYVGYGDPPRRERRRNEPTPPPPPNPGPAPIAGWSKESGPGPVVFADAKALSTTAAFTAPGAYVLKLTADNGQARAFSTLSVIVDTPPPATHLNAVYTKNYRINSPLWSHRAESLIVNWIPHCIDQINRGDLEQGPGGIDNFVEAGKKLAGQPHGNHKGYVFSNAWVHQTVEAMSIALMIDPQGDQEIIKAQAKMKATLDDWIPKILAAQEPDGYLQTAFTLPRIDGKGVVTPGPFNHWERRGDHEGYVAGYFLESALNHYLMTDKKDARLYNAAKKLADCWVSHIGPAPKKEWFDGHQEMEQALVRFGRFVNDMEGGGRGDAYIKLAKFLLDCRKNGGEYDQSHLPAVQQYEAVGHAVRAVYSYSGMADVAVETHDPEYHSAVRSLWDNIVNKKYYVTGGVGSGETSEGFGPNYSLRQNAYCESCSSCGLIFLQYKMNMAYGEAKYADLYEETLFNALLGSTDLEGKNFYYQNPLDSGTPRYPWHGCPCCVGNIPRTLLMLPTWMYAKTVDSLYVNLFVGSTATIEGVGGTDVQMVQVTDYPWDGNVSLTVNPVRQSRFSVRIRVPNRSVSGLYASTPEADGIASITVNGEALKPMIEKGYAVISRAWNAGDKIDFILPLKVQRVRSIDAIAATQSRVALRFGPLVYNIEQVDQDITQTLEPDSPLTAEWNGSLLGGVMVIQGVFAGGGKMTAIPNYVRNNRGPVPDPATLTPPPGGGRPAPRPPTSIVWIREK
;
A
#
# COMPACT_ATOMS: atom_id res chain seq x y z
N MET A 1 18.56 -11.57 -83.51
CA MET A 1 17.93 -12.81 -83.98
C MET A 1 18.40 -13.95 -83.12
N LYS A 2 17.49 -14.66 -82.52
CA LYS A 2 17.48 -15.72 -81.54
C LYS A 2 17.14 -15.26 -80.14
N ILE A 3 15.85 -15.44 -79.84
CA ILE A 3 15.15 -15.36 -78.61
C ILE A 3 15.56 -16.57 -77.72
N LEU A 4 15.95 -16.35 -76.49
CA LEU A 4 16.03 -17.36 -75.47
C LEU A 4 15.03 -16.99 -74.36
N ILE A 5 14.00 -17.81 -74.24
CA ILE A 5 12.97 -17.76 -73.20
C ILE A 5 13.56 -18.44 -71.97
N GLY A 6 13.75 -17.67 -70.87
CA GLY A 6 14.12 -18.20 -69.57
C GLY A 6 12.87 -18.42 -68.71
N LEU A 7 12.63 -19.66 -68.39
CA LEU A 7 11.56 -20.14 -67.54
C LEU A 7 11.85 -19.74 -66.06
N ALA A 8 11.09 -18.83 -65.49
CA ALA A 8 11.18 -18.52 -64.05
C ALA A 8 10.25 -19.51 -63.30
N ILE A 9 10.84 -20.38 -62.53
CA ILE A 9 10.13 -21.27 -61.60
C ILE A 9 9.81 -20.47 -60.34
N LEU A 10 8.54 -20.14 -60.17
CA LEU A 10 7.98 -19.61 -58.94
C LEU A 10 7.91 -20.73 -57.90
N PHE A 11 8.74 -20.66 -56.86
CA PHE A 11 8.54 -21.44 -55.64
C PHE A 11 7.41 -20.79 -54.83
N PHE A 12 6.25 -21.39 -54.84
CA PHE A 12 5.21 -21.14 -53.85
C PHE A 12 5.70 -21.69 -52.51
N ASN A 13 6.09 -20.81 -51.59
CA ASN A 13 6.16 -21.15 -50.17
C ASN A 13 4.74 -21.39 -49.67
N ALA A 14 4.39 -22.64 -49.46
CA ALA A 14 3.21 -23.02 -48.72
C ALA A 14 3.36 -22.51 -47.28
N ALA A 15 2.67 -21.43 -46.95
CA ALA A 15 2.50 -21.03 -45.56
C ALA A 15 1.87 -22.20 -44.80
N GLY A 16 2.63 -22.81 -43.89
CA GLY A 16 2.13 -23.86 -43.02
C GLY A 16 0.94 -23.34 -42.24
N ALA A 17 -0.16 -24.06 -42.34
CA ALA A 17 -1.31 -23.84 -41.46
C ALA A 17 -0.83 -23.88 -40.00
N PRO A 18 -1.34 -23.00 -39.11
CA PRO A 18 -0.99 -23.05 -37.70
C PRO A 18 -1.38 -24.44 -37.17
N GLN A 19 -0.39 -25.16 -36.63
CA GLN A 19 -0.66 -26.41 -35.92
C GLN A 19 -1.67 -26.11 -34.82
N PRO A 20 -2.72 -26.92 -34.62
CA PRO A 20 -3.63 -26.77 -33.52
C PRO A 20 -2.80 -26.86 -32.24
N SER A 21 -2.88 -25.81 -31.43
CA SER A 21 -2.35 -25.77 -30.07
C SER A 21 -2.75 -27.05 -29.35
N ALA A 22 -1.78 -27.77 -28.76
CA ALA A 22 -2.02 -28.95 -27.97
C ALA A 22 -3.24 -28.66 -27.05
N LEU A 23 -4.31 -29.41 -27.29
CA LEU A 23 -5.47 -29.43 -26.39
C LEU A 23 -4.91 -29.76 -25.01
N GLN A 24 -4.90 -28.80 -24.10
CA GLN A 24 -4.68 -29.08 -22.69
C GLN A 24 -5.66 -30.19 -22.32
N GLN A 25 -5.15 -31.35 -21.96
CA GLN A 25 -5.98 -32.42 -21.43
C GLN A 25 -6.74 -31.84 -20.25
N GLN A 26 -8.05 -31.66 -20.37
CA GLN A 26 -8.89 -31.19 -19.29
C GLN A 26 -8.77 -32.19 -18.15
N ASN A 27 -8.36 -31.73 -16.99
CA ASN A 27 -8.36 -32.53 -15.78
C ASN A 27 -9.79 -32.98 -15.48
N THR A 28 -10.07 -34.26 -15.60
CA THR A 28 -11.39 -34.87 -15.35
C THR A 28 -11.47 -35.53 -13.99
N ALA A 29 -10.47 -35.37 -13.14
CA ALA A 29 -10.44 -35.93 -11.80
C ALA A 29 -11.50 -35.27 -10.90
N LEU A 30 -12.09 -36.06 -10.00
CA LEU A 30 -12.93 -35.52 -8.96
C LEU A 30 -12.11 -34.59 -8.07
N THR A 31 -12.61 -33.37 -7.86
CA THR A 31 -11.89 -32.27 -7.19
C THR A 31 -12.75 -31.70 -6.05
N ALA A 32 -12.11 -31.39 -4.93
CA ALA A 32 -12.66 -30.58 -3.85
C ALA A 32 -11.71 -29.41 -3.58
N ILE A 33 -12.26 -28.21 -3.33
CA ILE A 33 -11.49 -27.02 -2.93
C ILE A 33 -12.23 -26.37 -1.75
N ALA A 34 -11.60 -26.36 -0.59
CA ALA A 34 -12.17 -25.81 0.66
C ALA A 34 -12.11 -24.28 0.75
N GLY A 35 -11.30 -23.67 -0.12
CA GLY A 35 -11.07 -22.21 -0.10
C GLY A 35 -9.86 -21.79 0.73
N PRO A 36 -9.62 -20.45 0.88
CA PRO A 36 -8.44 -19.93 1.55
C PRO A 36 -8.44 -20.13 3.07
N ASP A 37 -7.24 -20.27 3.64
CA ASP A 37 -7.01 -20.19 5.10
C ASP A 37 -7.47 -18.83 5.62
N ARG A 38 -7.86 -18.77 6.90
CA ARG A 38 -8.44 -17.56 7.48
C ARG A 38 -8.31 -17.45 8.99
N VAL A 39 -8.55 -16.25 9.48
CA VAL A 39 -8.69 -15.92 10.89
C VAL A 39 -10.17 -15.72 11.22
N VAL A 40 -10.59 -16.14 12.40
CA VAL A 40 -11.93 -15.89 12.94
C VAL A 40 -11.77 -15.27 14.32
N VAL A 41 -12.37 -14.12 14.54
CA VAL A 41 -12.41 -13.45 15.84
C VAL A 41 -13.73 -13.78 16.53
N LEU A 42 -13.66 -14.39 17.72
CA LEU A 42 -14.86 -14.74 18.49
C LEU A 42 -15.67 -13.49 18.89
N PRO A 43 -16.99 -13.58 18.98
CA PRO A 43 -17.85 -14.75 18.76
C PRO A 43 -18.31 -14.96 17.32
N SER A 44 -17.58 -14.44 16.33
CA SER A 44 -17.97 -14.52 14.93
C SER A 44 -17.97 -15.96 14.39
N LYS A 45 -18.51 -16.10 13.19
CA LYS A 45 -18.49 -17.28 12.34
C LYS A 45 -17.65 -17.00 11.10
N THR A 46 -17.22 -18.04 10.40
CA THR A 46 -16.64 -17.91 9.05
C THR A 46 -17.62 -18.32 7.97
N PHE A 47 -17.50 -17.69 6.80
CA PHE A 47 -18.28 -18.02 5.62
C PHE A 47 -17.49 -18.98 4.73
N LEU A 48 -18.01 -20.16 4.50
CA LEU A 48 -17.41 -21.21 3.69
C LEU A 48 -18.04 -21.19 2.29
N ASN A 49 -17.20 -21.13 1.25
CA ASN A 49 -17.58 -21.21 -0.14
C ASN A 49 -16.68 -22.24 -0.82
N GLY A 50 -17.03 -23.51 -0.68
CA GLY A 50 -16.28 -24.61 -1.26
C GLY A 50 -16.66 -24.88 -2.71
N TYR A 51 -15.81 -25.63 -3.40
CA TYR A 51 -16.08 -26.19 -4.70
C TYR A 51 -15.92 -27.71 -4.67
N VAL A 52 -16.89 -28.44 -5.24
CA VAL A 52 -16.75 -29.85 -5.60
C VAL A 52 -17.23 -30.06 -7.03
N GLY A 53 -16.50 -30.83 -7.79
CA GLY A 53 -16.77 -31.04 -9.19
C GLY A 53 -15.71 -31.89 -9.87
N TYR A 54 -15.70 -31.85 -11.20
CA TYR A 54 -14.68 -32.51 -12.01
C TYR A 54 -13.79 -31.45 -12.65
N GLY A 55 -12.47 -31.60 -12.47
CA GLY A 55 -11.49 -30.65 -12.96
C GLY A 55 -11.39 -29.36 -12.15
N ASP A 56 -10.78 -28.35 -12.74
CA ASP A 56 -10.56 -27.07 -12.08
C ASP A 56 -11.86 -26.26 -11.97
N PRO A 57 -12.01 -25.47 -10.89
CA PRO A 57 -13.17 -24.59 -10.76
C PRO A 57 -13.20 -23.57 -11.91
N PRO A 58 -14.40 -23.14 -12.33
CA PRO A 58 -14.51 -22.06 -13.31
C PRO A 58 -13.83 -20.81 -12.78
N ARG A 59 -12.98 -20.19 -13.60
CA ARG A 59 -12.33 -18.91 -13.24
C ARG A 59 -13.38 -17.86 -12.93
N ARG A 60 -13.24 -17.15 -11.81
CA ARG A 60 -14.19 -16.11 -11.37
C ARG A 60 -14.17 -14.88 -12.28
N GLU A 61 -13.02 -14.52 -12.86
CA GLU A 61 -12.91 -13.43 -13.84
C GLU A 61 -12.54 -13.97 -15.22
N ARG A 62 -13.34 -13.57 -16.22
CA ARG A 62 -13.03 -13.74 -17.65
C ARG A 62 -12.53 -12.42 -18.20
N ARG A 63 -11.56 -12.48 -19.09
CA ARG A 63 -11.24 -11.32 -19.92
C ARG A 63 -12.49 -10.93 -20.72
N ARG A 64 -12.73 -9.63 -20.83
CA ARG A 64 -13.97 -9.04 -21.40
C ARG A 64 -14.38 -9.57 -22.78
N ASN A 65 -13.53 -10.32 -23.48
CA ASN A 65 -13.73 -10.87 -24.81
C ASN A 65 -13.36 -12.37 -24.92
N GLU A 66 -13.20 -13.10 -23.83
CA GLU A 66 -12.96 -14.55 -23.91
C GLU A 66 -14.30 -15.29 -24.13
N PRO A 67 -14.40 -16.14 -25.16
CA PRO A 67 -15.56 -16.99 -25.33
C PRO A 67 -15.71 -17.93 -24.13
N THR A 68 -16.96 -18.16 -23.73
CA THR A 68 -17.26 -19.12 -22.67
C THR A 68 -16.74 -20.50 -23.12
N PRO A 69 -15.77 -21.12 -22.43
CA PRO A 69 -15.43 -22.49 -22.73
C PRO A 69 -16.69 -23.36 -22.50
N PRO A 70 -16.90 -24.37 -23.33
CA PRO A 70 -17.97 -25.32 -23.07
C PRO A 70 -17.75 -25.92 -21.69
N PRO A 71 -18.85 -26.22 -20.94
CA PRO A 71 -18.72 -26.92 -19.67
C PRO A 71 -17.96 -28.23 -19.92
N PRO A 72 -17.02 -28.60 -19.02
CA PRO A 72 -16.32 -29.87 -19.16
C PRO A 72 -17.32 -30.99 -19.20
N PRO A 73 -17.09 -32.03 -20.01
CA PRO A 73 -17.97 -33.20 -20.01
C PRO A 73 -18.02 -33.73 -18.57
N ASN A 74 -19.23 -33.94 -18.06
CA ASN A 74 -19.41 -34.51 -16.72
C ASN A 74 -19.00 -36.01 -16.77
N PRO A 75 -17.81 -36.39 -16.27
CA PRO A 75 -17.30 -37.76 -16.47
C PRO A 75 -17.90 -38.75 -15.50
N GLY A 76 -18.82 -38.36 -14.63
CA GLY A 76 -19.42 -39.24 -13.63
C GLY A 76 -20.62 -38.66 -12.89
N PRO A 77 -21.14 -39.38 -11.88
CA PRO A 77 -22.24 -38.91 -11.06
C PRO A 77 -21.94 -37.59 -10.35
N ALA A 78 -22.94 -36.73 -10.17
CA ALA A 78 -22.76 -35.45 -9.45
C ALA A 78 -22.23 -35.72 -8.04
N PRO A 79 -21.11 -35.10 -7.64
CA PRO A 79 -20.51 -35.33 -6.34
C PRO A 79 -21.34 -34.66 -5.23
N ILE A 80 -21.41 -35.32 -4.07
CA ILE A 80 -22.00 -34.80 -2.84
C ILE A 80 -20.89 -34.13 -2.02
N ALA A 81 -21.16 -32.90 -1.56
CA ALA A 81 -20.26 -32.16 -0.67
C ALA A 81 -20.47 -32.54 0.81
N GLY A 82 -19.41 -32.50 1.59
CA GLY A 82 -19.52 -32.66 3.04
C GLY A 82 -18.40 -31.91 3.79
N TRP A 83 -18.78 -30.97 4.66
CA TRP A 83 -17.87 -30.30 5.57
C TRP A 83 -17.73 -31.07 6.89
N SER A 84 -16.52 -31.10 7.39
CA SER A 84 -16.21 -31.70 8.70
C SER A 84 -15.06 -30.96 9.37
N LYS A 85 -14.97 -31.10 10.71
CA LYS A 85 -13.78 -30.73 11.46
C LYS A 85 -12.77 -31.86 11.40
N GLU A 86 -11.56 -31.60 10.92
CA GLU A 86 -10.45 -32.56 10.94
C GLU A 86 -9.69 -32.49 12.25
N SER A 87 -9.38 -31.26 12.74
CA SER A 87 -8.70 -31.03 14.00
C SER A 87 -9.08 -29.70 14.64
N GLY A 88 -8.71 -29.50 15.91
CA GLY A 88 -8.90 -28.24 16.64
C GLY A 88 -9.44 -28.45 18.06
N PRO A 89 -9.24 -27.45 18.96
CA PRO A 89 -9.46 -27.61 20.39
C PRO A 89 -10.93 -27.74 20.82
N GLY A 90 -11.88 -27.18 20.04
CA GLY A 90 -13.30 -27.16 20.39
C GLY A 90 -14.21 -27.72 19.30
N PRO A 91 -15.52 -27.84 19.54
CA PRO A 91 -16.49 -28.20 18.54
C PRO A 91 -16.61 -27.11 17.45
N VAL A 92 -17.00 -27.53 16.25
CA VAL A 92 -17.34 -26.64 15.13
C VAL A 92 -18.78 -26.91 14.73
N VAL A 93 -19.59 -25.86 14.66
CA VAL A 93 -20.99 -25.93 14.27
C VAL A 93 -21.14 -25.39 12.87
N PHE A 94 -21.45 -26.28 11.93
CA PHE A 94 -21.80 -25.89 10.55
C PHE A 94 -23.29 -25.60 10.47
N ALA A 95 -23.69 -24.50 9.81
CA ALA A 95 -25.11 -24.22 9.59
C ALA A 95 -25.77 -25.30 8.70
N ASP A 96 -25.06 -25.72 7.65
CA ASP A 96 -25.37 -26.89 6.85
C ASP A 96 -24.06 -27.54 6.37
N ALA A 97 -23.70 -28.67 6.94
CA ALA A 97 -22.47 -29.37 6.58
C ALA A 97 -22.48 -29.98 5.16
N LYS A 98 -23.62 -30.04 4.49
CA LYS A 98 -23.74 -30.58 3.13
C LYS A 98 -23.78 -29.49 2.04
N ALA A 99 -24.00 -28.23 2.40
CA ALA A 99 -24.01 -27.12 1.49
C ALA A 99 -22.60 -26.66 1.16
N LEU A 100 -22.30 -26.37 -0.12
CA LEU A 100 -21.02 -25.80 -0.55
C LEU A 100 -20.78 -24.41 0.06
N SER A 101 -21.84 -23.58 0.05
CA SER A 101 -21.86 -22.29 0.73
C SER A 101 -22.57 -22.43 2.07
N THR A 102 -21.85 -22.27 3.17
CA THR A 102 -22.35 -22.42 4.54
C THR A 102 -21.57 -21.55 5.49
N THR A 103 -21.85 -21.62 6.79
CA THR A 103 -21.03 -20.99 7.84
C THR A 103 -20.54 -22.00 8.84
N ALA A 104 -19.39 -21.72 9.46
CA ALA A 104 -18.88 -22.48 10.58
C ALA A 104 -18.64 -21.55 11.77
N ALA A 105 -19.15 -21.93 12.94
CA ALA A 105 -18.99 -21.24 14.21
C ALA A 105 -18.10 -22.04 15.15
N PHE A 106 -17.31 -21.31 15.98
CA PHE A 106 -16.32 -21.87 16.89
C PHE A 106 -16.61 -21.43 18.33
N THR A 107 -16.20 -22.23 19.31
CA THR A 107 -16.46 -21.93 20.73
C THR A 107 -15.19 -21.68 21.54
N ALA A 108 -14.02 -22.02 21.00
CA ALA A 108 -12.73 -21.88 21.68
C ALA A 108 -11.67 -21.33 20.73
N PRO A 109 -10.76 -20.47 21.21
CA PRO A 109 -9.62 -20.04 20.44
C PRO A 109 -8.64 -21.18 20.16
N GLY A 110 -7.87 -21.06 19.08
CA GLY A 110 -6.82 -22.00 18.66
C GLY A 110 -6.84 -22.30 17.18
N ALA A 111 -5.96 -23.21 16.76
CA ALA A 111 -5.84 -23.63 15.36
C ALA A 111 -6.80 -24.79 15.06
N TYR A 112 -7.56 -24.62 13.99
CA TYR A 112 -8.50 -25.65 13.47
C TYR A 112 -8.14 -26.00 12.04
N VAL A 113 -8.45 -27.22 11.64
CA VAL A 113 -8.47 -27.65 10.24
C VAL A 113 -9.89 -28.11 9.90
N LEU A 114 -10.48 -27.49 8.89
CA LEU A 114 -11.75 -27.90 8.30
C LEU A 114 -11.49 -28.64 7.00
N LYS A 115 -12.31 -29.64 6.71
CA LYS A 115 -12.20 -30.50 5.54
C LYS A 115 -13.49 -30.47 4.72
N LEU A 116 -13.34 -30.21 3.44
CA LEU A 116 -14.40 -30.41 2.43
C LEU A 116 -14.14 -31.73 1.70
N THR A 117 -15.11 -32.62 1.69
CA THR A 117 -15.07 -33.88 0.95
C THR A 117 -16.03 -33.80 -0.22
N ALA A 118 -15.60 -34.28 -1.40
CA ALA A 118 -16.41 -34.58 -2.56
C ALA A 118 -16.54 -36.11 -2.67
N ASP A 119 -17.77 -36.63 -2.76
CA ASP A 119 -18.04 -38.08 -2.89
C ASP A 119 -19.05 -38.29 -4.03
N ASN A 120 -18.69 -39.04 -5.05
CA ASN A 120 -19.56 -39.38 -6.17
C ASN A 120 -20.06 -40.83 -6.12
N GLY A 121 -19.91 -41.53 -4.99
CA GLY A 121 -20.28 -42.94 -4.79
C GLY A 121 -19.22 -43.94 -5.32
N GLN A 122 -18.29 -43.53 -6.16
CA GLN A 122 -17.21 -44.37 -6.74
C GLN A 122 -15.81 -43.91 -6.28
N ALA A 123 -15.63 -42.60 -6.09
CA ALA A 123 -14.38 -41.98 -5.68
C ALA A 123 -14.63 -40.86 -4.67
N ARG A 124 -13.59 -40.54 -3.92
CA ARG A 124 -13.58 -39.42 -2.98
C ARG A 124 -12.39 -38.52 -3.24
N ALA A 125 -12.62 -37.21 -3.18
CA ALA A 125 -11.57 -36.18 -3.13
C ALA A 125 -11.83 -35.33 -1.88
N PHE A 126 -10.78 -34.68 -1.37
CA PHE A 126 -10.91 -33.76 -0.24
C PHE A 126 -9.90 -32.62 -0.37
N SER A 127 -10.23 -31.53 0.30
CA SER A 127 -9.36 -30.37 0.49
C SER A 127 -9.55 -29.85 1.91
N THR A 128 -8.53 -29.30 2.49
CA THR A 128 -8.59 -28.69 3.82
C THR A 128 -8.31 -27.21 3.77
N LEU A 129 -8.79 -26.48 4.76
CA LEU A 129 -8.41 -25.11 5.04
C LEU A 129 -8.09 -24.95 6.54
N SER A 130 -7.13 -24.08 6.85
CA SER A 130 -6.76 -23.74 8.21
C SER A 130 -7.56 -22.54 8.69
N VAL A 131 -8.02 -22.59 9.93
CA VAL A 131 -8.72 -21.50 10.61
C VAL A 131 -8.02 -21.22 11.93
N ILE A 132 -7.49 -20.03 12.08
CA ILE A 132 -7.00 -19.53 13.37
C ILE A 132 -8.13 -18.80 14.06
N VAL A 133 -8.59 -19.34 15.17
CA VAL A 133 -9.65 -18.72 15.99
C VAL A 133 -9.03 -17.93 17.11
N ASP A 134 -9.29 -16.63 17.14
CA ASP A 134 -8.74 -15.71 18.15
C ASP A 134 -9.82 -15.14 19.05
N THR A 135 -9.39 -14.66 20.22
CA THR A 135 -10.25 -13.86 21.09
C THR A 135 -10.48 -12.47 20.52
N PRO A 136 -11.58 -11.78 20.88
CA PRO A 136 -11.81 -10.39 20.52
C PRO A 136 -10.63 -9.51 20.93
N PRO A 137 -10.22 -8.53 20.10
CA PRO A 137 -9.23 -7.55 20.50
C PRO A 137 -9.77 -6.72 21.68
N PRO A 138 -8.87 -6.10 22.49
CA PRO A 138 -9.30 -5.16 23.50
C PRO A 138 -10.19 -4.06 22.93
N ALA A 139 -11.14 -3.56 23.70
CA ALA A 139 -11.99 -2.44 23.29
C ALA A 139 -11.21 -1.13 23.07
N THR A 140 -10.03 -1.01 23.69
CA THR A 140 -9.13 0.14 23.54
C THR A 140 -8.15 -0.11 22.40
N HIS A 141 -8.11 0.81 21.45
CA HIS A 141 -7.16 0.86 20.33
C HIS A 141 -6.11 1.96 20.56
N LEU A 142 -5.07 2.00 19.71
CA LEU A 142 -4.13 3.10 19.72
C LEU A 142 -4.74 4.32 19.01
N ASN A 143 -4.37 5.51 19.50
CA ASN A 143 -4.73 6.77 18.88
C ASN A 143 -3.62 7.27 17.96
N ALA A 144 -4.02 7.91 16.87
CA ALA A 144 -3.10 8.51 15.92
C ALA A 144 -2.30 9.66 16.54
N VAL A 145 -1.03 9.75 16.18
CA VAL A 145 -0.25 10.96 16.33
C VAL A 145 -0.34 11.73 15.01
N TYR A 146 -1.00 12.87 15.03
CA TYR A 146 -1.08 13.71 13.83
C TYR A 146 0.26 14.38 13.56
N THR A 147 0.68 14.40 12.28
CA THR A 147 1.85 15.15 11.85
C THR A 147 1.60 16.64 12.08
N LYS A 148 2.54 17.29 12.74
CA LYS A 148 2.60 18.72 13.02
C LYS A 148 4.03 19.20 12.81
N ASN A 149 4.35 20.45 13.10
CA ASN A 149 5.69 20.98 13.00
C ASN A 149 6.71 20.06 13.67
N TYR A 150 7.71 19.62 12.91
CA TYR A 150 8.75 18.70 13.37
C TYR A 150 10.07 18.94 12.63
N ARG A 151 11.16 18.38 13.19
CA ARG A 151 12.50 18.42 12.62
C ARG A 151 12.96 17.03 12.21
N ILE A 152 13.73 16.94 11.13
CA ILE A 152 14.44 15.74 10.72
C ILE A 152 15.92 15.98 10.95
N ASN A 153 16.58 15.09 11.72
CA ASN A 153 17.98 15.19 12.09
C ASN A 153 18.82 13.99 11.56
N SER A 154 18.19 13.08 10.80
CA SER A 154 18.84 11.91 10.22
C SER A 154 19.28 12.22 8.79
N PRO A 155 20.55 11.96 8.39
CA PRO A 155 21.06 12.30 7.07
C PRO A 155 20.21 11.74 5.92
N LEU A 156 19.83 10.45 5.98
CA LEU A 156 19.01 9.81 4.96
C LEU A 156 17.68 10.53 4.77
N TRP A 157 16.97 10.79 5.87
CA TRP A 157 15.65 11.40 5.82
C TRP A 157 15.67 12.89 5.55
N SER A 158 16.71 13.61 6.02
CA SER A 158 16.91 15.03 5.69
C SER A 158 17.12 15.21 4.19
N HIS A 159 18.01 14.42 3.59
CA HIS A 159 18.25 14.46 2.14
C HIS A 159 17.01 14.07 1.33
N ARG A 160 16.24 13.06 1.79
CA ARG A 160 14.99 12.67 1.14
C ARG A 160 13.92 13.75 1.23
N ALA A 161 13.75 14.37 2.40
CA ALA A 161 12.82 15.48 2.59
C ALA A 161 13.21 16.68 1.72
N GLU A 162 14.49 17.04 1.68
CA GLU A 162 15.01 18.10 0.81
C GLU A 162 14.67 17.82 -0.66
N SER A 163 15.00 16.63 -1.18
CA SER A 163 14.73 16.27 -2.58
C SER A 163 13.24 16.33 -2.93
N LEU A 164 12.37 15.93 -2.01
CA LEU A 164 10.92 16.01 -2.21
C LEU A 164 10.40 17.45 -2.15
N ILE A 165 10.88 18.25 -1.20
CA ILE A 165 10.44 19.64 -0.98
C ILE A 165 10.97 20.56 -2.08
N VAL A 166 12.25 20.44 -2.41
CA VAL A 166 12.89 21.36 -3.35
C VAL A 166 12.61 21.01 -4.81
N ASN A 167 12.49 19.71 -5.13
CA ASN A 167 12.36 19.26 -6.52
C ASN A 167 11.03 18.58 -6.82
N TRP A 168 10.65 17.50 -6.10
CA TRP A 168 9.54 16.64 -6.52
C TRP A 168 8.16 17.32 -6.43
N ILE A 169 7.84 17.98 -5.31
CA ILE A 169 6.54 18.65 -5.13
C ILE A 169 6.39 19.81 -6.12
N PRO A 170 7.38 20.71 -6.33
CA PRO A 170 7.34 21.70 -7.39
C PRO A 170 7.18 21.10 -8.79
N HIS A 171 7.88 20.00 -9.08
CA HIS A 171 7.71 19.27 -10.34
C HIS A 171 6.27 18.76 -10.53
N CYS A 172 5.64 18.20 -9.50
CA CYS A 172 4.25 17.78 -9.54
C CYS A 172 3.31 18.97 -9.85
N ILE A 173 3.52 20.12 -9.19
CA ILE A 173 2.73 21.35 -9.44
C ILE A 173 2.84 21.77 -10.90
N ASP A 174 4.06 21.80 -11.46
CA ASP A 174 4.30 22.21 -12.83
C ASP A 174 3.66 21.23 -13.83
N GLN A 175 3.79 19.92 -13.61
CA GLN A 175 3.28 18.89 -14.51
C GLN A 175 1.74 18.78 -14.53
N ILE A 176 1.07 18.85 -13.39
CA ILE A 176 -0.40 18.78 -13.34
C ILE A 176 -1.07 20.02 -13.93
N ASN A 177 -0.34 21.14 -14.05
CA ASN A 177 -0.84 22.37 -14.63
C ASN A 177 -0.41 22.60 -16.09
N ARG A 178 0.26 21.62 -16.72
CA ARG A 178 0.65 21.74 -18.14
C ARG A 178 -0.55 21.83 -19.05
N GLY A 179 -0.60 22.89 -19.87
CA GLY A 179 -1.65 23.10 -20.87
C GLY A 179 -1.37 22.48 -22.24
N ASP A 180 -0.16 21.96 -22.47
CA ASP A 180 0.31 21.44 -23.76
C ASP A 180 0.04 19.93 -23.95
N LEU A 181 -0.47 19.22 -22.94
CA LEU A 181 -0.89 17.84 -23.08
C LEU A 181 -2.28 17.79 -23.72
N GLU A 182 -2.43 16.95 -24.75
CA GLU A 182 -3.64 16.86 -25.59
C GLU A 182 -4.93 16.64 -24.77
N GLN A 183 -4.85 15.90 -23.67
CA GLN A 183 -5.98 15.75 -22.75
C GLN A 183 -5.78 16.51 -21.43
N GLY A 184 -4.70 17.26 -21.29
CA GLY A 184 -4.25 17.94 -20.08
C GLY A 184 -4.30 17.04 -18.85
N PRO A 185 -3.42 17.16 -17.87
CA PRO A 185 -3.52 16.36 -16.66
C PRO A 185 -4.72 16.78 -15.78
N GLY A 186 -5.36 17.91 -16.06
CA GLY A 186 -6.48 18.42 -15.28
C GLY A 186 -6.01 18.98 -13.94
N GLY A 187 -5.35 20.13 -13.98
CA GLY A 187 -4.83 20.82 -12.80
C GLY A 187 -5.84 21.79 -12.17
N ILE A 188 -5.29 22.86 -11.60
CA ILE A 188 -6.08 23.89 -10.90
C ILE A 188 -7.02 24.67 -11.85
N ASP A 189 -6.76 24.67 -13.15
CA ASP A 189 -7.62 25.28 -14.16
C ASP A 189 -9.03 24.67 -14.19
N ASN A 190 -9.18 23.38 -13.92
CA ASN A 190 -10.49 22.75 -13.79
C ASN A 190 -11.32 23.36 -12.66
N PHE A 191 -10.70 23.71 -11.55
CA PHE A 191 -11.39 24.38 -10.43
C PHE A 191 -11.75 25.82 -10.78
N VAL A 192 -10.90 26.54 -11.50
CA VAL A 192 -11.20 27.89 -11.99
C VAL A 192 -12.43 27.88 -12.92
N GLU A 193 -12.45 26.95 -13.89
CA GLU A 193 -13.56 26.86 -14.83
C GLU A 193 -14.88 26.41 -14.14
N ALA A 194 -14.79 25.49 -13.18
CA ALA A 194 -15.95 25.09 -12.38
C ALA A 194 -16.50 26.25 -11.54
N GLY A 195 -15.63 27.03 -10.91
CA GLY A 195 -16.03 28.23 -10.16
C GLY A 195 -16.71 29.28 -11.06
N LYS A 196 -16.21 29.53 -12.27
CA LYS A 196 -16.86 30.38 -13.26
C LYS A 196 -18.26 29.88 -13.60
N LYS A 197 -18.41 28.57 -13.87
CA LYS A 197 -19.73 28.01 -14.15
C LYS A 197 -20.71 28.19 -13.03
N LEU A 198 -20.30 27.89 -11.79
CA LEU A 198 -21.15 28.07 -10.62
C LEU A 198 -21.54 29.55 -10.37
N ALA A 199 -20.68 30.48 -10.80
CA ALA A 199 -20.96 31.92 -10.77
C ALA A 199 -21.78 32.42 -11.98
N GLY A 200 -22.21 31.53 -12.88
CA GLY A 200 -22.96 31.91 -14.10
C GLY A 200 -22.12 32.62 -15.15
N GLN A 201 -20.81 32.47 -15.13
CA GLN A 201 -19.88 33.11 -16.08
C GLN A 201 -19.53 32.15 -17.24
N PRO A 202 -19.06 32.67 -18.40
CA PRO A 202 -18.50 31.82 -19.45
C PRO A 202 -17.35 30.97 -18.94
N HIS A 203 -17.37 29.67 -19.26
CA HIS A 203 -16.41 28.69 -18.77
C HIS A 203 -15.98 27.71 -19.86
N GLY A 204 -14.82 27.04 -19.65
CA GLY A 204 -14.32 25.98 -20.49
C GLY A 204 -14.85 24.59 -20.06
N ASN A 205 -14.27 23.54 -20.66
CA ASN A 205 -14.56 22.14 -20.36
C ASN A 205 -13.59 21.59 -19.32
N HIS A 206 -13.99 20.50 -18.65
CA HIS A 206 -13.10 19.71 -17.80
C HIS A 206 -11.99 19.07 -18.65
N LYS A 207 -10.75 19.15 -18.19
CA LYS A 207 -9.56 18.55 -18.82
C LYS A 207 -9.07 17.34 -18.02
N GLY A 208 -8.45 16.39 -18.73
CA GLY A 208 -7.85 15.21 -18.14
C GLY A 208 -8.87 14.14 -17.73
N TYR A 209 -8.44 13.22 -16.87
CA TYR A 209 -9.29 12.15 -16.36
C TYR A 209 -10.43 12.68 -15.51
N VAL A 210 -11.54 11.93 -15.47
CA VAL A 210 -12.70 12.26 -14.63
C VAL A 210 -12.32 12.44 -13.14
N PHE A 211 -11.28 11.77 -12.70
CA PHE A 211 -10.74 11.82 -11.35
C PHE A 211 -9.49 12.70 -11.18
N SER A 212 -9.22 13.60 -12.14
CA SER A 212 -7.99 14.42 -12.13
C SER A 212 -7.87 15.35 -10.92
N ASN A 213 -8.98 15.72 -10.29
CA ASN A 213 -8.92 16.52 -9.06
C ASN A 213 -8.15 15.84 -7.93
N ALA A 214 -8.04 14.50 -7.94
CA ALA A 214 -7.34 13.75 -6.91
C ALA A 214 -5.87 14.17 -6.78
N TRP A 215 -5.16 14.37 -7.91
CA TRP A 215 -3.75 14.77 -7.82
C TRP A 215 -3.54 16.23 -7.41
N VAL A 216 -4.53 17.11 -7.64
CA VAL A 216 -4.52 18.45 -7.05
C VAL A 216 -4.65 18.35 -5.52
N HIS A 217 -5.58 17.53 -5.02
CA HIS A 217 -5.77 17.33 -3.58
C HIS A 217 -4.56 16.66 -2.92
N GLN A 218 -3.99 15.61 -3.53
CA GLN A 218 -2.75 14.99 -3.07
C GLN A 218 -1.57 15.99 -3.02
N THR A 219 -1.48 16.89 -4.00
CA THR A 219 -0.43 17.91 -4.04
C THR A 219 -0.64 18.98 -2.96
N VAL A 220 -1.90 19.40 -2.69
CA VAL A 220 -2.25 20.27 -1.56
C VAL A 220 -1.85 19.63 -0.24
N GLU A 221 -2.12 18.34 -0.07
CA GLU A 221 -1.71 17.60 1.12
C GLU A 221 -0.19 17.52 1.26
N ALA A 222 0.52 17.18 0.17
CA ALA A 222 1.98 17.11 0.16
C ALA A 222 2.63 18.45 0.50
N MET A 223 2.13 19.57 -0.06
CA MET A 223 2.58 20.91 0.29
C MET A 223 2.32 21.23 1.77
N SER A 224 1.14 20.88 2.27
CA SER A 224 0.78 21.13 3.67
C SER A 224 1.71 20.38 4.64
N ILE A 225 2.03 19.13 4.35
CA ILE A 225 2.95 18.34 5.17
C ILE A 225 4.39 18.86 5.04
N ALA A 226 4.83 19.22 3.83
CA ALA A 226 6.15 19.81 3.59
C ALA A 226 6.36 21.11 4.38
N LEU A 227 5.32 21.92 4.55
CA LEU A 227 5.34 23.16 5.33
C LEU A 227 5.40 22.93 6.86
N MET A 228 5.13 21.72 7.35
CA MET A 228 5.30 21.36 8.75
C MET A 228 6.75 20.97 9.10
N ILE A 229 7.63 20.82 8.11
CA ILE A 229 9.04 20.45 8.32
C ILE A 229 9.84 21.71 8.60
N ASP A 230 10.52 21.74 9.74
CA ASP A 230 11.45 22.82 10.10
C ASP A 230 12.63 22.82 9.09
N PRO A 231 12.84 23.89 8.32
CA PRO A 231 13.91 23.96 7.34
C PRO A 231 15.31 24.06 7.95
N GLN A 232 15.42 24.30 9.26
CA GLN A 232 16.67 24.37 10.00
C GLN A 232 17.71 25.34 9.40
N GLY A 233 17.24 26.40 8.72
CA GLY A 233 18.06 27.41 8.09
C GLY A 233 18.49 27.09 6.64
N ASP A 234 18.09 25.96 6.10
CA ASP A 234 18.33 25.60 4.70
C ASP A 234 17.58 26.55 3.77
N GLN A 235 18.33 27.30 2.92
CA GLN A 235 17.76 28.36 2.09
C GLN A 235 16.95 27.84 0.91
N GLU A 236 17.28 26.66 0.37
CA GLU A 236 16.53 26.06 -0.73
C GLU A 236 15.18 25.50 -0.23
N ILE A 237 15.18 24.86 0.95
CA ILE A 237 13.93 24.42 1.60
C ILE A 237 13.06 25.64 1.93
N ILE A 238 13.62 26.68 2.56
CA ILE A 238 12.89 27.91 2.90
C ILE A 238 12.23 28.53 1.65
N LYS A 239 12.99 28.64 0.56
CA LYS A 239 12.50 29.18 -0.71
C LYS A 239 11.39 28.31 -1.32
N ALA A 240 11.56 26.99 -1.32
CA ALA A 240 10.56 26.05 -1.80
C ALA A 240 9.27 26.09 -0.96
N GLN A 241 9.39 26.13 0.36
CA GLN A 241 8.26 26.27 1.27
C GLN A 241 7.52 27.60 1.07
N ALA A 242 8.23 28.71 0.84
CA ALA A 242 7.61 30.00 0.54
C ALA A 242 6.79 29.94 -0.76
N LYS A 243 7.32 29.28 -1.82
CA LYS A 243 6.59 29.03 -3.07
C LYS A 243 5.37 28.14 -2.85
N MET A 244 5.48 27.05 -2.05
CA MET A 244 4.36 26.18 -1.73
C MET A 244 3.25 26.93 -0.99
N LYS A 245 3.63 27.77 0.00
CA LYS A 245 2.66 28.60 0.70
C LYS A 245 1.93 29.54 -0.25
N ALA A 246 2.63 30.24 -1.13
CA ALA A 246 2.01 31.09 -2.14
C ALA A 246 1.09 30.30 -3.08
N THR A 247 1.46 29.07 -3.45
CA THR A 247 0.63 28.17 -4.27
C THR A 247 -0.66 27.80 -3.53
N LEU A 248 -0.58 27.45 -2.25
CA LEU A 248 -1.77 27.16 -1.42
C LEU A 248 -2.67 28.39 -1.30
N ASP A 249 -2.09 29.58 -1.04
CA ASP A 249 -2.83 30.84 -0.94
C ASP A 249 -3.59 31.17 -2.26
N ASP A 250 -3.01 30.79 -3.41
CA ASP A 250 -3.63 30.92 -4.75
C ASP A 250 -4.67 29.83 -5.04
N TRP A 251 -4.40 28.58 -4.69
CA TRP A 251 -5.25 27.45 -5.07
C TRP A 251 -6.49 27.29 -4.19
N ILE A 252 -6.38 27.54 -2.89
CA ILE A 252 -7.49 27.34 -1.95
C ILE A 252 -8.74 28.12 -2.35
N PRO A 253 -8.69 29.43 -2.68
CA PRO A 253 -9.88 30.14 -3.13
C PRO A 253 -10.52 29.55 -4.40
N LYS A 254 -9.70 29.03 -5.34
CA LYS A 254 -10.16 28.38 -6.58
C LYS A 254 -10.88 27.07 -6.29
N ILE A 255 -10.31 26.24 -5.40
CA ILE A 255 -10.92 25.00 -4.96
C ILE A 255 -12.27 25.26 -4.28
N LEU A 256 -12.31 26.23 -3.38
CA LEU A 256 -13.54 26.61 -2.68
C LEU A 256 -14.64 27.16 -3.61
N ALA A 257 -14.25 27.92 -4.63
CA ALA A 257 -15.19 28.46 -5.62
C ALA A 257 -15.79 27.37 -6.52
N ALA A 258 -15.14 26.21 -6.63
CA ALA A 258 -15.61 25.06 -7.42
C ALA A 258 -16.53 24.13 -6.62
N GLN A 259 -16.72 24.33 -5.32
CA GLN A 259 -17.61 23.51 -4.49
C GLN A 259 -19.08 23.87 -4.76
N GLU A 260 -19.89 22.89 -5.10
CA GLU A 260 -21.32 23.06 -5.34
C GLU A 260 -22.08 23.50 -4.07
N PRO A 261 -23.24 24.12 -4.20
CA PRO A 261 -23.98 24.65 -3.04
C PRO A 261 -24.33 23.62 -1.96
N ASP A 262 -24.56 22.36 -2.35
CA ASP A 262 -24.83 21.24 -1.46
C ASP A 262 -23.56 20.64 -0.81
N GLY A 263 -22.37 21.10 -1.23
CA GLY A 263 -21.09 20.63 -0.74
C GLY A 263 -20.35 19.66 -1.65
N TYR A 264 -20.96 19.20 -2.73
CA TYR A 264 -20.29 18.30 -3.69
C TYR A 264 -19.07 18.97 -4.33
N LEU A 265 -18.01 18.22 -4.62
CA LEU A 265 -16.80 18.76 -5.20
C LEU A 265 -16.08 17.72 -6.09
N GLN A 266 -16.37 17.75 -7.37
CA GLN A 266 -15.58 17.11 -8.43
C GLN A 266 -15.86 17.81 -9.77
N THR A 267 -14.89 18.53 -10.28
CA THR A 267 -15.07 19.42 -11.42
C THR A 267 -15.50 18.73 -12.72
N ALA A 268 -15.24 17.42 -12.85
CA ALA A 268 -15.70 16.61 -13.97
C ALA A 268 -17.23 16.42 -14.03
N PHE A 269 -17.93 16.65 -12.93
CA PHE A 269 -19.39 16.61 -12.84
C PHE A 269 -19.99 18.02 -12.91
N THR A 270 -19.25 19.00 -12.47
CA THR A 270 -19.65 20.42 -12.60
C THR A 270 -19.50 20.91 -14.04
N LEU A 271 -18.44 20.51 -14.77
CA LEU A 271 -18.11 20.97 -16.13
C LEU A 271 -18.50 19.96 -17.22
N PRO A 272 -18.76 20.42 -18.47
CA PRO A 272 -18.74 19.54 -19.63
C PRO A 272 -17.38 18.88 -19.78
N ARG A 273 -17.35 17.64 -20.26
CA ARG A 273 -16.13 16.85 -20.48
C ARG A 273 -16.11 16.26 -21.89
N ILE A 274 -14.95 16.34 -22.55
CA ILE A 274 -14.69 15.61 -23.78
C ILE A 274 -14.00 14.31 -23.36
N ASP A 275 -14.59 13.16 -23.72
CA ASP A 275 -13.94 11.89 -23.50
C ASP A 275 -12.87 11.63 -24.58
N GLY A 276 -11.98 10.65 -24.36
CA GLY A 276 -10.92 10.29 -25.30
C GLY A 276 -11.39 9.79 -26.67
N LYS A 277 -12.71 9.76 -26.92
CA LYS A 277 -13.35 9.45 -28.21
C LYS A 277 -13.91 10.70 -28.89
N GLY A 278 -13.67 11.88 -28.34
CA GLY A 278 -14.18 13.15 -28.86
C GLY A 278 -15.64 13.42 -28.54
N VAL A 279 -16.28 12.60 -27.72
CA VAL A 279 -17.67 12.79 -27.30
C VAL A 279 -17.73 13.81 -26.19
N VAL A 280 -18.43 14.93 -26.42
CA VAL A 280 -18.74 15.90 -25.36
C VAL A 280 -19.76 15.25 -24.42
N THR A 281 -19.33 14.96 -23.22
CA THR A 281 -20.21 14.48 -22.17
C THR A 281 -20.75 15.69 -21.43
N PRO A 282 -22.06 16.02 -21.55
CA PRO A 282 -22.59 17.19 -20.86
C PRO A 282 -22.51 16.99 -19.34
N GLY A 283 -21.98 17.96 -18.62
CA GLY A 283 -22.21 18.10 -17.19
C GLY A 283 -23.47 18.92 -16.92
N PRO A 284 -24.10 18.80 -15.78
CA PRO A 284 -23.77 17.87 -14.72
C PRO A 284 -24.34 16.48 -14.99
N PHE A 285 -23.55 15.47 -14.77
CA PHE A 285 -24.09 14.12 -14.63
C PHE A 285 -24.83 14.01 -13.31
N ASN A 286 -25.73 13.03 -13.24
CA ASN A 286 -26.21 12.58 -11.95
C ASN A 286 -25.01 12.02 -11.17
N HIS A 287 -24.74 12.57 -10.01
CA HIS A 287 -23.70 12.11 -9.12
C HIS A 287 -23.94 10.65 -8.72
N TRP A 288 -22.86 9.91 -8.47
CA TRP A 288 -22.88 8.51 -7.99
C TRP A 288 -23.60 7.51 -8.93
N GLU A 289 -23.52 7.69 -10.24
CA GLU A 289 -24.07 6.72 -11.20
C GLU A 289 -23.05 5.67 -11.64
N ARG A 290 -21.82 6.10 -11.90
CA ARG A 290 -20.78 5.25 -12.46
C ARG A 290 -19.66 5.01 -11.46
N ARG A 291 -19.55 3.79 -10.99
CA ARG A 291 -18.48 3.39 -10.05
C ARG A 291 -17.05 3.65 -10.57
N GLY A 292 -16.85 3.62 -11.89
CA GLY A 292 -15.56 3.87 -12.53
C GLY A 292 -15.15 5.35 -12.63
N ASP A 293 -16.02 6.29 -12.23
CA ASP A 293 -15.72 7.72 -12.29
C ASP A 293 -15.02 8.25 -11.03
N HIS A 294 -14.76 7.38 -10.04
CA HIS A 294 -13.89 7.64 -8.89
C HIS A 294 -14.30 8.83 -8.02
N GLU A 295 -15.60 9.03 -7.80
CA GLU A 295 -16.13 10.13 -7.00
C GLU A 295 -15.67 10.04 -5.53
N GLY A 296 -15.71 8.83 -4.96
CA GLY A 296 -15.22 8.59 -3.60
C GLY A 296 -13.70 8.73 -3.48
N TYR A 297 -12.96 8.28 -4.50
CA TYR A 297 -11.50 8.45 -4.56
C TYR A 297 -11.09 9.93 -4.49
N VAL A 298 -11.74 10.78 -5.29
CA VAL A 298 -11.49 12.23 -5.30
C VAL A 298 -11.90 12.86 -3.98
N ALA A 299 -13.08 12.52 -3.47
CA ALA A 299 -13.61 13.05 -2.22
C ALA A 299 -12.70 12.67 -1.02
N GLY A 300 -12.23 11.42 -0.97
CA GLY A 300 -11.33 10.94 0.07
C GLY A 300 -10.03 11.76 0.15
N TYR A 301 -9.36 11.97 -0.98
CA TYR A 301 -8.15 12.81 -1.01
C TYR A 301 -8.41 14.27 -0.62
N PHE A 302 -9.59 14.80 -0.91
CA PHE A 302 -9.94 16.14 -0.43
C PHE A 302 -10.07 16.19 1.10
N LEU A 303 -10.72 15.19 1.72
CA LEU A 303 -10.81 15.09 3.19
C LEU A 303 -9.43 15.02 3.83
N GLU A 304 -8.53 14.18 3.30
CA GLU A 304 -7.15 14.02 3.79
C GLU A 304 -6.35 15.34 3.66
N SER A 305 -6.42 15.98 2.50
CA SER A 305 -5.71 17.25 2.26
C SER A 305 -6.20 18.39 3.16
N ALA A 306 -7.51 18.47 3.38
CA ALA A 306 -8.13 19.49 4.22
C ALA A 306 -7.74 19.34 5.70
N LEU A 307 -7.67 18.09 6.19
CA LEU A 307 -7.20 17.78 7.54
C LEU A 307 -5.76 18.22 7.74
N ASN A 308 -4.86 17.83 6.83
CA ASN A 308 -3.44 18.17 6.94
C ASN A 308 -3.19 19.68 6.76
N HIS A 309 -3.96 20.37 5.90
CA HIS A 309 -3.89 21.82 5.80
C HIS A 309 -4.33 22.51 7.13
N TYR A 310 -5.39 22.02 7.76
CA TYR A 310 -5.86 22.56 9.04
C TYR A 310 -4.81 22.39 10.14
N LEU A 311 -4.16 21.22 10.21
CA LEU A 311 -3.05 20.95 11.12
C LEU A 311 -1.83 21.83 10.84
N MET A 312 -1.46 22.02 9.57
CA MET A 312 -0.34 22.87 9.14
C MET A 312 -0.49 24.31 9.60
N THR A 313 -1.72 24.81 9.57
CA THR A 313 -2.01 26.18 10.03
C THR A 313 -2.22 26.30 11.55
N ASP A 314 -1.88 25.27 12.30
CA ASP A 314 -2.14 25.18 13.74
C ASP A 314 -3.63 25.47 14.06
N LYS A 315 -4.50 24.91 13.22
CA LYS A 315 -5.98 25.02 13.31
C LYS A 315 -6.52 26.45 13.15
N LYS A 316 -5.74 27.37 12.54
CA LYS A 316 -6.14 28.77 12.36
C LYS A 316 -6.88 29.01 11.05
N ASP A 317 -6.57 28.27 9.99
CA ASP A 317 -7.27 28.36 8.71
C ASP A 317 -8.19 27.16 8.49
N ALA A 318 -9.45 27.34 8.79
CA ALA A 318 -10.48 26.31 8.70
C ALA A 318 -11.18 26.27 7.31
N ARG A 319 -10.72 27.01 6.29
CA ARG A 319 -11.44 27.12 5.01
C ARG A 319 -11.61 25.75 4.35
N LEU A 320 -10.52 25.01 4.13
CA LEU A 320 -10.60 23.65 3.55
C LEU A 320 -11.27 22.67 4.50
N TYR A 321 -11.03 22.75 5.82
CA TYR A 321 -11.69 21.91 6.81
C TYR A 321 -13.22 22.06 6.78
N ASN A 322 -13.72 23.29 6.72
CA ASN A 322 -15.16 23.54 6.61
C ASN A 322 -15.74 23.06 5.27
N ALA A 323 -15.00 23.21 4.16
CA ALA A 323 -15.39 22.69 2.87
C ALA A 323 -15.41 21.14 2.86
N ALA A 324 -14.45 20.51 3.52
CA ALA A 324 -14.42 19.05 3.68
C ALA A 324 -15.60 18.54 4.52
N LYS A 325 -15.99 19.24 5.57
CA LYS A 325 -17.22 18.92 6.33
C LYS A 325 -18.45 19.00 5.44
N LYS A 326 -18.61 20.07 4.65
CA LYS A 326 -19.71 20.20 3.70
C LYS A 326 -19.76 19.07 2.69
N LEU A 327 -18.59 18.64 2.16
CA LEU A 327 -18.51 17.50 1.26
C LEU A 327 -18.94 16.21 1.96
N ALA A 328 -18.43 15.93 3.15
CA ALA A 328 -18.80 14.76 3.93
C ALA A 328 -20.30 14.76 4.29
N ASP A 329 -20.86 15.91 4.66
CA ASP A 329 -22.30 16.08 4.92
C ASP A 329 -23.15 15.86 3.66
N CYS A 330 -22.69 16.33 2.49
CA CYS A 330 -23.32 16.06 1.20
C CYS A 330 -23.39 14.54 0.95
N TRP A 331 -22.29 13.83 1.11
CA TRP A 331 -22.26 12.37 0.98
C TRP A 331 -23.18 11.68 1.98
N VAL A 332 -23.16 12.07 3.25
CA VAL A 332 -24.05 11.53 4.30
C VAL A 332 -25.52 11.76 3.96
N SER A 333 -25.86 12.90 3.35
CA SER A 333 -27.24 13.22 2.99
C SER A 333 -27.77 12.39 1.83
N HIS A 334 -26.93 11.99 0.86
CA HIS A 334 -27.33 11.32 -0.37
C HIS A 334 -27.08 9.82 -0.36
N ILE A 335 -25.99 9.36 0.27
CA ILE A 335 -25.58 7.94 0.27
C ILE A 335 -25.96 7.28 1.60
N GLY A 336 -26.57 6.13 1.52
CA GLY A 336 -27.04 5.39 2.70
C GLY A 336 -28.12 4.37 2.35
N PRO A 337 -28.74 3.75 3.37
CA PRO A 337 -29.88 2.88 3.17
C PRO A 337 -31.09 3.67 2.64
N ALA A 338 -32.01 2.98 1.97
CA ALA A 338 -33.23 3.58 1.44
C ALA A 338 -33.89 4.51 2.49
N PRO A 339 -34.37 5.71 2.10
CA PRO A 339 -34.57 6.20 0.74
C PRO A 339 -33.32 6.82 0.08
N LYS A 340 -32.16 6.84 0.75
CA LYS A 340 -30.90 7.29 0.16
C LYS A 340 -30.40 6.31 -0.88
N LYS A 341 -29.41 6.74 -1.65
CA LYS A 341 -28.80 5.90 -2.71
C LYS A 341 -27.85 4.88 -2.11
N GLU A 342 -28.06 3.60 -2.42
CA GLU A 342 -27.08 2.54 -2.16
C GLU A 342 -26.01 2.56 -3.24
N TRP A 343 -24.80 2.93 -2.89
CA TRP A 343 -23.71 3.10 -3.84
C TRP A 343 -22.33 2.94 -3.17
N PHE A 344 -21.33 2.57 -3.94
CA PHE A 344 -19.90 2.55 -3.56
C PHE A 344 -19.03 2.88 -4.76
N ASP A 345 -17.83 3.42 -4.53
CA ASP A 345 -16.86 3.72 -5.58
C ASP A 345 -16.15 2.46 -6.08
N GLY A 346 -15.79 2.43 -7.36
CA GLY A 346 -14.92 1.39 -7.92
C GLY A 346 -13.48 1.51 -7.46
N HIS A 347 -13.02 2.70 -7.03
CA HIS A 347 -11.70 2.89 -6.43
C HIS A 347 -11.83 3.39 -4.99
N GLN A 348 -11.43 2.55 -4.05
CA GLN A 348 -11.50 2.83 -2.62
C GLN A 348 -10.51 3.93 -2.24
N GLU A 349 -10.93 4.85 -1.41
CA GLU A 349 -10.18 5.88 -0.68
C GLU A 349 -11.11 6.52 0.36
N MET A 350 -12.36 6.76 -0.03
CA MET A 350 -13.35 7.46 0.78
C MET A 350 -13.56 6.78 2.14
N GLU A 351 -13.57 5.46 2.17
CA GLU A 351 -13.86 4.67 3.37
C GLU A 351 -12.84 4.94 4.48
N GLN A 352 -11.54 4.90 4.15
CA GLN A 352 -10.48 5.19 5.13
C GLN A 352 -10.39 6.68 5.48
N ALA A 353 -10.60 7.55 4.50
CA ALA A 353 -10.58 9.00 4.70
C ALA A 353 -11.73 9.46 5.61
N LEU A 354 -12.94 8.91 5.43
CA LEU A 354 -14.09 9.20 6.28
C LEU A 354 -13.89 8.82 7.74
N VAL A 355 -13.28 7.65 8.00
CA VAL A 355 -13.00 7.26 9.40
C VAL A 355 -11.97 8.18 10.02
N ARG A 356 -10.86 8.46 9.31
CA ARG A 356 -9.84 9.39 9.80
C ARG A 356 -10.41 10.79 10.05
N PHE A 357 -11.20 11.29 9.11
CA PHE A 357 -11.84 12.60 9.21
C PHE A 357 -12.88 12.63 10.33
N GLY A 358 -13.70 11.59 10.48
CA GLY A 358 -14.68 11.44 11.54
C GLY A 358 -14.05 11.44 12.94
N ARG A 359 -12.97 10.67 13.13
CA ARG A 359 -12.16 10.69 14.37
C ARG A 359 -11.63 12.09 14.66
N PHE A 360 -11.07 12.74 13.65
CA PHE A 360 -10.53 14.09 13.79
C PHE A 360 -11.62 15.11 14.17
N VAL A 361 -12.80 15.04 13.55
CA VAL A 361 -13.94 15.89 13.92
C VAL A 361 -14.40 15.62 15.36
N ASN A 362 -14.43 14.37 15.78
CA ASN A 362 -14.75 14.00 17.16
C ASN A 362 -13.73 14.56 18.15
N ASP A 363 -12.42 14.49 17.82
CA ASP A 363 -11.33 15.03 18.63
C ASP A 363 -11.41 16.57 18.75
N MET A 364 -11.78 17.25 17.66
CA MET A 364 -11.79 18.72 17.60
C MET A 364 -13.07 19.34 18.15
N GLU A 365 -14.22 18.74 17.86
CA GLU A 365 -15.52 19.35 18.12
C GLU A 365 -16.30 18.61 19.21
N GLY A 366 -15.90 17.38 19.54
CA GLY A 366 -16.56 16.53 20.53
C GLY A 366 -17.98 16.07 20.14
N GLY A 367 -18.66 15.43 21.07
CA GLY A 367 -20.08 15.11 20.97
C GLY A 367 -20.49 14.14 19.86
N GLY A 368 -19.55 13.32 19.36
CA GLY A 368 -19.82 12.34 18.29
C GLY A 368 -20.19 12.98 16.95
N ARG A 369 -19.75 14.21 16.68
CA ARG A 369 -20.07 14.94 15.44
C ARG A 369 -19.50 14.30 14.18
N GLY A 370 -18.44 13.51 14.31
CA GLY A 370 -17.84 12.74 13.23
C GLY A 370 -18.44 11.34 13.04
N ASP A 371 -19.35 10.88 13.91
CA ASP A 371 -19.88 9.51 13.88
C ASP A 371 -20.65 9.21 12.60
N ALA A 372 -21.32 10.22 12.02
CA ALA A 372 -22.04 10.06 10.76
C ALA A 372 -21.08 9.69 9.60
N TYR A 373 -19.88 10.23 9.60
CA TYR A 373 -18.85 9.94 8.59
C TYR A 373 -18.31 8.53 8.75
N ILE A 374 -18.08 8.09 10.00
CA ILE A 374 -17.64 6.72 10.30
C ILE A 374 -18.72 5.71 9.89
N LYS A 375 -19.99 5.99 10.19
CA LYS A 375 -21.12 5.15 9.76
C LYS A 375 -21.26 5.08 8.25
N LEU A 376 -21.00 6.18 7.54
CA LEU A 376 -20.98 6.19 6.08
C LEU A 376 -19.85 5.32 5.53
N ALA A 377 -18.65 5.35 6.11
CA ALA A 377 -17.54 4.50 5.72
C ALA A 377 -17.92 3.00 5.81
N LYS A 378 -18.54 2.59 6.91
CA LYS A 378 -19.06 1.22 7.05
C LYS A 378 -20.10 0.90 5.99
N PHE A 379 -21.05 1.80 5.73
CA PHE A 379 -22.08 1.60 4.74
C PHE A 379 -21.50 1.39 3.33
N LEU A 380 -20.50 2.18 2.93
CA LEU A 380 -19.82 2.05 1.63
C LEU A 380 -19.17 0.66 1.47
N LEU A 381 -18.58 0.12 2.55
CA LEU A 381 -18.03 -1.23 2.57
C LEU A 381 -19.11 -2.32 2.54
N ASP A 382 -20.19 -2.15 3.30
CA ASP A 382 -21.31 -3.12 3.38
C ASP A 382 -22.05 -3.27 2.05
N CYS A 383 -22.19 -2.18 1.26
CA CYS A 383 -22.81 -2.25 -0.05
C CYS A 383 -21.91 -2.82 -1.14
N ARG A 384 -20.59 -2.95 -0.89
CA ARG A 384 -19.62 -3.48 -1.86
C ARG A 384 -19.78 -4.99 -2.02
N LYS A 385 -20.55 -5.40 -3.05
CA LYS A 385 -20.88 -6.78 -3.37
C LYS A 385 -21.41 -6.89 -4.80
N ASN A 386 -21.51 -8.11 -5.31
CA ASN A 386 -22.12 -8.43 -6.61
C ASN A 386 -21.39 -7.81 -7.83
N GLY A 387 -20.10 -7.58 -7.70
CA GLY A 387 -19.24 -7.08 -8.78
C GLY A 387 -18.08 -8.02 -9.07
N GLY A 388 -16.91 -7.47 -9.41
CA GLY A 388 -15.72 -8.22 -9.80
C GLY A 388 -14.62 -8.25 -8.72
N GLU A 389 -13.59 -9.05 -8.98
CA GLU A 389 -12.39 -9.08 -8.14
C GLU A 389 -11.57 -7.80 -8.27
N TYR A 390 -11.59 -7.16 -9.44
CA TYR A 390 -10.77 -5.99 -9.75
C TYR A 390 -10.99 -4.82 -8.77
N ASP A 391 -12.22 -4.60 -8.31
CA ASP A 391 -12.60 -3.57 -7.35
C ASP A 391 -13.03 -4.13 -5.97
N GLN A 392 -12.67 -5.39 -5.66
CA GLN A 392 -13.00 -6.10 -4.42
C GLN A 392 -14.49 -6.14 -4.10
N SER A 393 -15.35 -6.14 -5.13
CA SER A 393 -16.82 -6.26 -4.96
C SER A 393 -17.39 -7.64 -5.30
N HIS A 394 -16.51 -8.63 -5.56
CA HIS A 394 -16.88 -10.01 -5.88
C HIS A 394 -17.60 -10.74 -4.74
N LEU A 395 -17.33 -10.36 -3.50
CA LEU A 395 -17.94 -10.88 -2.27
C LEU A 395 -18.21 -9.71 -1.31
N PRO A 396 -19.17 -9.84 -0.39
CA PRO A 396 -19.29 -8.91 0.75
C PRO A 396 -17.96 -8.76 1.50
N ALA A 397 -17.64 -7.57 1.98
CA ALA A 397 -16.36 -7.27 2.62
C ALA A 397 -16.00 -8.27 3.73
N VAL A 398 -16.96 -8.62 4.60
CA VAL A 398 -16.77 -9.57 5.71
C VAL A 398 -16.60 -11.03 5.29
N GLN A 399 -16.76 -11.35 4.02
CA GLN A 399 -16.58 -12.69 3.45
C GLN A 399 -15.29 -12.82 2.62
N GLN A 400 -14.48 -11.78 2.56
CA GLN A 400 -13.22 -11.77 1.82
C GLN A 400 -12.07 -12.24 2.71
N TYR A 401 -11.37 -13.28 2.30
CA TYR A 401 -10.25 -13.88 3.04
C TYR A 401 -9.00 -14.06 2.18
N GLU A 402 -9.06 -13.69 0.91
CA GLU A 402 -7.95 -13.70 -0.03
C GLU A 402 -7.85 -12.35 -0.73
N ALA A 403 -6.64 -11.77 -0.77
CA ALA A 403 -6.37 -10.53 -1.47
C ALA A 403 -6.35 -10.76 -2.99
N VAL A 404 -7.26 -10.13 -3.71
CA VAL A 404 -7.44 -10.28 -5.16
C VAL A 404 -7.66 -8.93 -5.83
N GLY A 405 -7.58 -8.92 -7.16
CA GLY A 405 -7.86 -7.75 -7.98
C GLY A 405 -6.79 -6.67 -7.90
N HIS A 406 -7.16 -5.44 -8.22
CA HIS A 406 -6.24 -4.30 -8.27
C HIS A 406 -5.63 -4.02 -6.89
N ALA A 407 -4.29 -4.02 -6.80
CA ALA A 407 -3.59 -4.02 -5.53
C ALA A 407 -3.80 -2.72 -4.72
N VAL A 408 -3.83 -1.55 -5.37
CA VAL A 408 -4.07 -0.26 -4.68
C VAL A 408 -5.47 -0.23 -4.08
N ARG A 409 -6.49 -0.57 -4.88
CA ARG A 409 -7.89 -0.63 -4.42
C ARG A 409 -8.04 -1.57 -3.24
N ALA A 410 -7.40 -2.74 -3.31
CA ALA A 410 -7.44 -3.74 -2.25
C ALA A 410 -6.87 -3.21 -0.93
N VAL A 411 -5.64 -2.70 -0.92
CA VAL A 411 -5.01 -2.24 0.34
C VAL A 411 -5.71 -1.00 0.91
N TYR A 412 -6.34 -0.17 0.08
CA TYR A 412 -7.17 0.95 0.54
C TYR A 412 -8.49 0.46 1.16
N SER A 413 -9.16 -0.50 0.50
CA SER A 413 -10.36 -1.14 1.04
C SER A 413 -10.09 -1.78 2.39
N TYR A 414 -9.00 -2.57 2.48
CA TYR A 414 -8.63 -3.27 3.70
C TYR A 414 -8.20 -2.30 4.81
N SER A 415 -7.62 -1.15 4.46
CA SER A 415 -7.37 -0.06 5.40
C SER A 415 -8.68 0.50 5.99
N GLY A 416 -9.68 0.75 5.16
CA GLY A 416 -11.02 1.15 5.60
C GLY A 416 -11.70 0.07 6.45
N MET A 417 -11.55 -1.21 6.08
CA MET A 417 -12.08 -2.34 6.85
C MET A 417 -11.42 -2.44 8.24
N ALA A 418 -10.11 -2.19 8.36
CA ALA A 418 -9.41 -2.19 9.65
C ALA A 418 -9.92 -1.07 10.57
N ASP A 419 -10.13 0.12 10.01
CA ASP A 419 -10.69 1.25 10.74
C ASP A 419 -12.14 0.98 11.19
N VAL A 420 -13.00 0.47 10.30
CA VAL A 420 -14.39 0.16 10.61
C VAL A 420 -14.49 -0.96 11.65
N ALA A 421 -13.62 -1.97 11.58
CA ALA A 421 -13.56 -3.04 12.58
C ALA A 421 -13.36 -2.48 13.99
N VAL A 422 -12.43 -1.52 14.13
CA VAL A 422 -12.12 -0.85 15.40
C VAL A 422 -13.29 0.00 15.88
N GLU A 423 -13.85 0.85 15.02
CA GLU A 423 -14.89 1.80 15.40
C GLU A 423 -16.22 1.13 15.75
N THR A 424 -16.49 -0.02 15.15
CA THR A 424 -17.77 -0.72 15.34
C THR A 424 -17.68 -1.94 16.24
N HIS A 425 -16.44 -2.37 16.59
CA HIS A 425 -16.17 -3.62 17.30
C HIS A 425 -16.81 -4.85 16.63
N ASP A 426 -16.98 -4.79 15.31
CA ASP A 426 -17.63 -5.85 14.51
C ASP A 426 -16.65 -7.02 14.31
N PRO A 427 -16.91 -8.20 14.91
CA PRO A 427 -15.99 -9.34 14.84
C PRO A 427 -15.91 -9.95 13.43
N GLU A 428 -16.90 -9.75 12.55
CA GLU A 428 -16.82 -10.20 11.15
C GLU A 428 -15.82 -9.34 10.36
N TYR A 429 -15.81 -8.02 10.58
CA TYR A 429 -14.79 -7.14 9.99
C TYR A 429 -13.40 -7.45 10.53
N HIS A 430 -13.23 -7.68 11.84
CA HIS A 430 -11.97 -8.12 12.41
C HIS A 430 -11.48 -9.44 11.81
N SER A 431 -12.36 -10.41 11.63
CA SER A 431 -12.04 -11.71 11.02
C SER A 431 -11.58 -11.55 9.57
N ALA A 432 -12.30 -10.76 8.77
CA ALA A 432 -12.00 -10.55 7.36
C ALA A 432 -10.66 -9.81 7.18
N VAL A 433 -10.46 -8.67 7.86
CA VAL A 433 -9.24 -7.88 7.68
C VAL A 433 -7.98 -8.61 8.16
N ARG A 434 -8.07 -9.38 9.23
CA ARG A 434 -6.95 -10.21 9.71
C ARG A 434 -6.63 -11.35 8.75
N SER A 435 -7.66 -11.96 8.14
CA SER A 435 -7.48 -12.99 7.10
C SER A 435 -6.82 -12.42 5.85
N LEU A 436 -7.27 -11.25 5.38
CA LEU A 436 -6.71 -10.56 4.23
C LEU A 436 -5.26 -10.14 4.47
N TRP A 437 -4.96 -9.64 5.66
CA TRP A 437 -3.60 -9.30 6.07
C TRP A 437 -2.70 -10.53 6.09
N ASP A 438 -3.14 -11.63 6.68
CA ASP A 438 -2.40 -12.89 6.71
C ASP A 438 -2.14 -13.42 5.29
N ASN A 439 -3.14 -13.39 4.43
CA ASN A 439 -3.00 -13.79 3.03
C ASN A 439 -1.98 -12.93 2.28
N ILE A 440 -2.02 -11.59 2.46
CA ILE A 440 -1.02 -10.70 1.85
C ILE A 440 0.37 -11.06 2.37
N VAL A 441 0.57 -11.04 3.67
CA VAL A 441 1.89 -11.13 4.30
C VAL A 441 2.54 -12.50 4.10
N ASN A 442 1.76 -13.57 4.11
CA ASN A 442 2.27 -14.94 4.06
C ASN A 442 2.10 -15.62 2.70
N LYS A 443 1.54 -14.92 1.68
CA LYS A 443 1.35 -15.52 0.35
C LYS A 443 1.61 -14.57 -0.83
N LYS A 444 1.62 -13.23 -0.61
CA LYS A 444 1.64 -12.24 -1.72
C LYS A 444 2.56 -11.04 -1.47
N TYR A 445 3.39 -11.08 -0.43
CA TYR A 445 4.27 -9.98 0.01
C TYR A 445 5.68 -10.15 -0.56
N TYR A 446 6.19 -9.12 -1.22
CA TYR A 446 7.54 -9.11 -1.79
C TYR A 446 8.59 -8.78 -0.72
N VAL A 447 9.80 -9.29 -0.88
CA VAL A 447 10.91 -9.04 0.06
C VAL A 447 11.25 -7.55 0.23
N THR A 448 10.89 -6.72 -0.73
CA THR A 448 11.02 -5.25 -0.68
C THR A 448 9.82 -4.55 -0.03
N GLY A 449 8.87 -5.30 0.51
CA GLY A 449 7.65 -4.72 1.07
C GLY A 449 6.64 -4.24 0.03
N GLY A 450 6.79 -4.62 -1.25
CA GLY A 450 5.81 -4.31 -2.29
C GLY A 450 4.70 -5.35 -2.38
N VAL A 451 3.61 -5.03 -3.10
CA VAL A 451 2.52 -5.95 -3.44
C VAL A 451 2.03 -5.72 -4.87
N GLY A 452 1.42 -6.75 -5.45
CA GLY A 452 0.89 -6.71 -6.81
C GLY A 452 1.86 -7.33 -7.83
N SER A 453 1.65 -8.61 -8.19
CA SER A 453 2.49 -9.31 -9.17
C SER A 453 2.22 -8.83 -10.61
N GLY A 454 1.03 -8.29 -10.87
CA GLY A 454 0.64 -7.72 -12.16
C GLY A 454 0.50 -8.73 -13.29
N GLU A 455 0.13 -9.96 -13.00
CA GLU A 455 -0.08 -10.99 -14.02
C GLU A 455 -1.34 -10.71 -14.83
N THR A 456 -2.36 -10.21 -14.16
CA THR A 456 -3.69 -9.94 -14.73
C THR A 456 -4.04 -8.46 -14.68
N SER A 457 -3.13 -7.54 -14.96
CA SER A 457 -3.28 -6.10 -14.80
C SER A 457 -2.47 -5.57 -13.61
N GLU A 458 -2.92 -4.57 -12.89
CA GLU A 458 -2.29 -3.90 -11.74
C GLU A 458 -2.53 -4.65 -10.41
N GLY A 459 -2.85 -5.93 -10.52
CA GLY A 459 -3.45 -6.70 -9.43
C GLY A 459 -2.53 -7.71 -8.75
N PHE A 460 -3.10 -8.31 -7.72
CA PHE A 460 -2.55 -9.50 -7.10
C PHE A 460 -2.62 -10.68 -8.07
N GLY A 461 -1.60 -11.54 -8.04
CA GLY A 461 -1.61 -12.85 -8.67
C GLY A 461 -2.10 -13.94 -7.72
N PRO A 462 -2.07 -15.21 -8.16
CA PRO A 462 -2.25 -16.36 -7.30
C PRO A 462 -1.32 -16.35 -6.10
N ASN A 463 -1.64 -17.10 -5.05
CA ASN A 463 -0.78 -17.27 -3.90
C ASN A 463 0.61 -17.77 -4.34
N TYR A 464 1.66 -17.20 -3.77
CA TYR A 464 3.08 -17.48 -4.05
C TYR A 464 3.57 -17.09 -5.46
N SER A 465 2.74 -16.43 -6.27
CA SER A 465 3.15 -15.87 -7.55
C SER A 465 3.87 -14.55 -7.35
N LEU A 466 5.12 -14.64 -6.86
CA LEU A 466 5.98 -13.50 -6.55
C LEU A 466 7.10 -13.37 -7.60
N ARG A 467 6.70 -13.16 -8.85
CA ARG A 467 7.62 -13.00 -9.97
C ARG A 467 8.48 -11.75 -9.84
N GLN A 468 9.71 -11.79 -10.38
CA GLN A 468 10.69 -10.71 -10.20
C GLN A 468 10.35 -9.44 -10.98
N ASN A 469 9.77 -9.58 -12.18
CA ASN A 469 9.26 -8.47 -13.00
C ASN A 469 7.85 -8.05 -12.58
N ALA A 470 7.61 -7.97 -11.28
CA ALA A 470 6.33 -7.63 -10.68
C ALA A 470 5.87 -6.20 -11.04
N TYR A 471 4.57 -5.95 -10.88
CA TYR A 471 4.02 -4.60 -11.05
C TYR A 471 4.45 -3.69 -9.89
N CYS A 472 4.18 -4.10 -8.66
CA CYS A 472 4.55 -3.40 -7.43
C CYS A 472 4.39 -1.88 -7.55
N GLU A 473 3.17 -1.42 -7.79
CA GLU A 473 2.88 0.00 -7.98
C GLU A 473 3.27 0.84 -6.77
N SER A 474 3.81 2.04 -6.99
CA SER A 474 4.17 2.94 -5.88
C SER A 474 2.96 3.32 -5.02
N CYS A 475 1.76 3.48 -5.61
CA CYS A 475 0.53 3.69 -4.84
C CYS A 475 0.16 2.48 -3.97
N SER A 476 0.43 1.24 -4.43
CA SER A 476 0.17 0.07 -3.60
C SER A 476 1.11 -0.01 -2.40
N SER A 477 2.33 0.52 -2.54
CA SER A 477 3.27 0.67 -1.41
C SER A 477 2.76 1.70 -0.39
N CYS A 478 2.24 2.85 -0.84
CA CYS A 478 1.58 3.81 0.05
C CYS A 478 0.41 3.17 0.80
N GLY A 479 -0.50 2.52 0.06
CA GLY A 479 -1.69 1.89 0.66
C GLY A 479 -1.35 0.73 1.58
N LEU A 480 -0.27 -0.01 1.31
CA LEU A 480 0.18 -1.06 2.22
C LEU A 480 0.73 -0.50 3.53
N ILE A 481 1.42 0.65 3.50
CA ILE A 481 1.82 1.37 4.72
C ILE A 481 0.57 1.77 5.51
N PHE A 482 -0.47 2.29 4.84
CA PHE A 482 -1.72 2.67 5.50
C PHE A 482 -2.39 1.46 6.15
N LEU A 483 -2.50 0.34 5.44
CA LEU A 483 -3.06 -0.90 5.99
C LEU A 483 -2.28 -1.37 7.22
N GLN A 484 -0.95 -1.49 7.11
CA GLN A 484 -0.10 -1.94 8.22
C GLN A 484 -0.19 -0.99 9.42
N TYR A 485 -0.19 0.33 9.19
CA TYR A 485 -0.36 1.32 10.23
C TYR A 485 -1.73 1.17 10.93
N LYS A 486 -2.82 1.02 10.18
CA LYS A 486 -4.16 0.85 10.75
C LYS A 486 -4.30 -0.46 11.51
N MET A 487 -3.65 -1.53 11.05
CA MET A 487 -3.54 -2.79 11.80
C MET A 487 -2.76 -2.60 13.10
N ASN A 488 -1.66 -1.81 13.10
CA ASN A 488 -0.93 -1.46 14.32
C ASN A 488 -1.83 -0.67 15.29
N MET A 489 -2.58 0.32 14.78
CA MET A 489 -3.54 1.09 15.57
C MET A 489 -4.63 0.20 16.17
N ALA A 490 -5.15 -0.76 15.42
CA ALA A 490 -6.22 -1.65 15.84
C ALA A 490 -5.80 -2.65 16.93
N TYR A 491 -4.61 -3.22 16.81
CA TYR A 491 -4.20 -4.37 17.63
C TYR A 491 -3.04 -4.08 18.60
N GLY A 492 -2.32 -2.97 18.41
CA GLY A 492 -1.18 -2.59 19.25
C GLY A 492 -0.03 -3.58 19.20
N GLU A 493 0.19 -4.27 18.05
CA GLU A 493 1.23 -5.25 17.85
C GLU A 493 2.34 -4.69 16.96
N ALA A 494 3.59 -4.83 17.38
CA ALA A 494 4.78 -4.29 16.70
C ALA A 494 5.02 -4.88 15.31
N LYS A 495 4.58 -6.11 15.05
CA LYS A 495 4.75 -6.80 13.75
C LYS A 495 4.22 -6.00 12.56
N TYR A 496 3.17 -5.23 12.77
CA TYR A 496 2.64 -4.36 11.71
C TYR A 496 3.60 -3.19 11.42
N ALA A 497 4.24 -2.65 12.46
CA ALA A 497 5.24 -1.61 12.31
C ALA A 497 6.53 -2.13 11.65
N ASP A 498 6.92 -3.38 11.90
CA ASP A 498 8.03 -4.03 11.21
C ASP A 498 7.80 -4.07 9.69
N LEU A 499 6.58 -4.40 9.24
CA LEU A 499 6.25 -4.51 7.83
C LEU A 499 6.09 -3.14 7.13
N TYR A 500 5.49 -2.14 7.78
CA TYR A 500 5.46 -0.84 7.13
C TYR A 500 6.83 -0.15 7.11
N GLU A 501 7.73 -0.45 8.05
CA GLU A 501 9.13 -0.04 7.96
C GLU A 501 9.79 -0.66 6.71
N GLU A 502 9.64 -1.96 6.47
CA GLU A 502 10.18 -2.61 5.26
C GLU A 502 9.65 -1.98 3.98
N THR A 503 8.34 -1.74 3.90
CA THR A 503 7.72 -1.08 2.74
C THR A 503 8.23 0.35 2.56
N LEU A 504 8.31 1.11 3.65
CA LEU A 504 8.76 2.50 3.65
C LEU A 504 10.21 2.63 3.17
N PHE A 505 11.13 1.84 3.74
CA PHE A 505 12.57 1.93 3.43
C PHE A 505 12.96 1.31 2.09
N ASN A 506 12.15 0.45 1.49
CA ASN A 506 12.51 -0.22 0.24
C ASN A 506 11.58 0.14 -0.92
N ALA A 507 10.34 -0.34 -0.92
CA ALA A 507 9.43 -0.14 -2.04
C ALA A 507 9.05 1.33 -2.23
N LEU A 508 8.72 2.06 -1.14
CA LEU A 508 8.28 3.44 -1.26
C LEU A 508 9.45 4.44 -1.38
N LEU A 509 10.48 4.33 -0.54
CA LEU A 509 11.66 5.19 -0.63
C LEU A 509 12.36 5.06 -2.00
N GLY A 510 12.32 3.85 -2.58
CA GLY A 510 12.81 3.56 -3.92
C GLY A 510 11.93 4.07 -5.07
N SER A 511 10.75 4.59 -4.79
CA SER A 511 9.84 5.09 -5.85
C SER A 511 10.36 6.34 -6.54
N THR A 512 11.05 7.26 -5.84
CA THR A 512 11.68 8.44 -6.44
C THR A 512 13.19 8.25 -6.56
N ASP A 513 13.82 8.93 -7.52
CA ASP A 513 15.27 9.02 -7.57
C ASP A 513 15.83 9.88 -6.42
N LEU A 514 17.15 9.90 -6.28
CA LEU A 514 17.79 10.66 -5.22
C LEU A 514 17.60 12.17 -5.37
N GLU A 515 17.53 12.64 -6.62
CA GLU A 515 17.35 14.06 -6.91
C GLU A 515 15.91 14.54 -6.75
N GLY A 516 14.93 13.62 -6.69
CA GLY A 516 13.51 13.97 -6.66
C GLY A 516 12.99 14.55 -7.98
N LYS A 517 13.44 14.04 -9.13
CA LYS A 517 13.04 14.49 -10.47
C LYS A 517 12.30 13.42 -11.27
N ASN A 518 12.50 12.16 -10.93
CA ASN A 518 11.94 11.01 -11.60
C ASN A 518 11.39 9.99 -10.62
N PHE A 519 10.45 9.16 -11.08
CA PHE A 519 9.85 8.13 -10.24
C PHE A 519 9.57 6.83 -10.97
N TYR A 520 9.31 5.77 -10.21
CA TYR A 520 8.72 4.54 -10.68
C TYR A 520 7.21 4.55 -10.41
N TYR A 521 6.41 4.37 -11.45
CA TYR A 521 5.03 3.93 -11.30
C TYR A 521 5.01 2.45 -10.91
N GLN A 522 5.68 1.62 -11.70
CA GLN A 522 5.92 0.21 -11.44
C GLN A 522 7.34 0.03 -10.88
N ASN A 523 7.47 -0.70 -9.78
CA ASN A 523 8.73 -0.90 -9.07
C ASN A 523 9.10 -2.38 -8.93
N PRO A 524 9.45 -3.10 -10.04
CA PRO A 524 9.79 -4.51 -10.02
C PRO A 524 11.13 -4.81 -9.31
N LEU A 525 11.37 -6.06 -8.93
CA LEU A 525 12.58 -6.50 -8.24
C LEU A 525 13.76 -6.70 -9.19
N ASP A 526 13.50 -7.08 -10.44
CA ASP A 526 14.46 -6.99 -11.52
C ASP A 526 14.02 -5.89 -12.50
N SER A 527 14.89 -4.97 -12.83
CA SER A 527 14.54 -3.82 -13.63
C SER A 527 15.64 -3.46 -14.63
N GLY A 528 15.23 -3.30 -15.89
CA GLY A 528 16.00 -2.63 -16.95
C GLY A 528 15.37 -1.27 -17.31
N THR A 529 14.32 -0.87 -16.61
CA THR A 529 13.62 0.40 -16.86
C THR A 529 14.09 1.43 -15.84
N PRO A 530 14.59 2.60 -16.28
CA PRO A 530 14.91 3.70 -15.39
C PRO A 530 13.63 4.36 -14.86
N ARG A 531 13.78 5.19 -13.82
CA ARG A 531 12.71 6.12 -13.40
C ARG A 531 12.46 7.14 -14.50
N TYR A 532 11.27 7.71 -14.53
CA TYR A 532 10.85 8.68 -15.55
C TYR A 532 10.11 9.85 -14.92
N PRO A 533 10.09 11.04 -15.57
CA PRO A 533 9.63 12.27 -14.95
C PRO A 533 8.12 12.31 -14.74
N TRP A 534 7.33 11.63 -15.59
CA TRP A 534 5.87 11.71 -15.55
C TRP A 534 5.20 10.47 -16.13
N HIS A 535 4.00 10.15 -15.64
CA HIS A 535 3.13 9.09 -16.16
C HIS A 535 1.79 9.66 -16.61
N GLY A 536 1.19 9.09 -17.67
CA GLY A 536 -0.10 9.54 -18.21
C GLY A 536 -1.25 9.53 -17.19
N CYS A 537 -1.26 8.57 -16.26
CA CYS A 537 -2.11 8.56 -15.07
C CYS A 537 -1.23 8.87 -13.84
N PRO A 538 -1.19 10.12 -13.35
CA PRO A 538 -0.22 10.53 -12.33
C PRO A 538 -0.72 10.28 -10.88
N CYS A 539 -1.42 9.18 -10.62
CA CYS A 539 -1.99 8.89 -9.29
C CYS A 539 -0.94 8.72 -8.18
N CYS A 540 0.30 8.32 -8.53
CA CYS A 540 1.36 8.10 -7.54
C CYS A 540 2.11 9.38 -7.16
N VAL A 541 2.12 10.40 -8.02
CA VAL A 541 3.06 11.52 -7.90
C VAL A 541 2.88 12.35 -6.64
N GLY A 542 1.66 12.67 -6.24
CA GLY A 542 1.35 13.34 -4.98
C GLY A 542 1.26 12.37 -3.79
N ASN A 543 0.93 11.10 -4.06
CA ASN A 543 0.80 10.09 -3.03
C ASN A 543 2.16 9.71 -2.38
N ILE A 544 3.23 9.69 -3.16
CA ILE A 544 4.58 9.40 -2.66
C ILE A 544 5.05 10.46 -1.64
N PRO A 545 5.11 11.78 -1.95
CA PRO A 545 5.63 12.76 -1.00
C PRO A 545 4.74 12.91 0.24
N ARG A 546 3.40 12.88 0.13
CA ARG A 546 2.52 12.96 1.29
C ARG A 546 2.76 11.78 2.25
N THR A 547 3.05 10.58 1.74
CA THR A 547 3.32 9.41 2.57
C THR A 547 4.72 9.46 3.17
N LEU A 548 5.75 9.80 2.39
CA LEU A 548 7.13 9.86 2.89
C LEU A 548 7.35 10.97 3.92
N LEU A 549 6.68 12.12 3.79
CA LEU A 549 6.86 13.26 4.68
C LEU A 549 5.95 13.21 5.93
N MET A 550 5.03 12.26 6.04
CA MET A 550 4.16 12.12 7.23
C MET A 550 4.85 11.33 8.37
N LEU A 551 6.15 11.54 8.56
CA LEU A 551 6.98 10.74 9.46
C LEU A 551 6.46 10.67 10.91
N PRO A 552 6.07 11.76 11.60
CA PRO A 552 5.59 11.67 12.97
C PRO A 552 4.40 10.72 13.14
N THR A 553 3.50 10.67 12.15
CA THR A 553 2.35 9.75 12.16
C THR A 553 2.81 8.28 12.09
N TRP A 554 3.83 7.98 11.29
CA TRP A 554 4.34 6.61 11.18
C TRP A 554 5.26 6.23 12.36
N MET A 555 5.97 7.20 12.91
CA MET A 555 6.93 6.99 14.00
C MET A 555 6.26 6.72 15.34
N TYR A 556 5.08 7.28 15.57
CA TYR A 556 4.46 7.26 16.88
C TYR A 556 2.98 6.87 16.83
N ALA A 557 2.55 6.19 17.90
CA ALA A 557 1.17 6.00 18.25
C ALA A 557 1.02 6.21 19.77
N LYS A 558 -0.20 6.38 20.27
CA LYS A 558 -0.41 6.67 21.69
C LYS A 558 -1.70 6.06 22.26
N THR A 559 -1.71 5.92 23.55
CA THR A 559 -2.94 5.89 24.36
C THR A 559 -2.91 7.07 25.34
N VAL A 560 -3.88 7.18 26.23
CA VAL A 560 -3.87 8.20 27.28
C VAL A 560 -2.65 8.08 28.22
N ASP A 561 -2.09 6.89 28.39
CA ASP A 561 -1.05 6.55 29.35
C ASP A 561 0.20 5.89 28.74
N SER A 562 0.27 5.80 27.42
CA SER A 562 1.38 5.14 26.74
C SER A 562 1.74 5.87 25.45
N LEU A 563 3.06 5.95 25.16
CA LEU A 563 3.63 6.41 23.92
C LEU A 563 4.35 5.25 23.24
N TYR A 564 3.97 4.94 22.01
CA TYR A 564 4.56 3.90 21.18
C TYR A 564 5.57 4.50 20.21
N VAL A 565 6.77 3.95 20.16
CA VAL A 565 7.84 4.34 19.21
C VAL A 565 7.98 3.22 18.19
N ASN A 566 7.48 3.46 16.99
CA ASN A 566 7.37 2.49 15.90
C ASN A 566 8.53 2.54 14.90
N LEU A 567 9.01 3.74 14.56
CA LEU A 567 10.15 3.92 13.64
C LEU A 567 11.29 4.66 14.31
N PHE A 568 12.50 4.34 13.89
CA PHE A 568 13.73 4.97 14.37
C PHE A 568 14.25 5.93 13.30
N VAL A 569 13.96 7.22 13.48
CA VAL A 569 14.34 8.31 12.59
C VAL A 569 14.84 9.47 13.43
N GLY A 570 16.06 9.92 13.18
CA GLY A 570 16.60 11.11 13.85
C GLY A 570 15.68 12.31 13.62
N SER A 571 15.04 12.79 14.69
CA SER A 571 13.96 13.78 14.59
C SER A 571 13.60 14.40 15.93
N THR A 572 12.88 15.52 15.88
CA THR A 572 12.22 16.12 17.05
C THR A 572 10.75 16.34 16.72
N ALA A 573 9.85 15.74 17.49
CA ALA A 573 8.40 15.88 17.34
C ALA A 573 7.70 15.99 18.69
N THR A 574 6.60 16.71 18.75
CA THR A 574 5.75 16.84 19.96
C THR A 574 4.52 15.96 19.82
N ILE A 575 4.29 15.12 20.82
CA ILE A 575 3.13 14.23 20.93
C ILE A 575 2.24 14.76 22.04
N GLU A 576 1.01 15.16 21.68
CA GLU A 576 0.06 15.74 22.59
C GLU A 576 -0.64 14.70 23.46
N GLY A 577 -0.92 15.03 24.72
CA GLY A 577 -1.87 14.35 25.59
C GLY A 577 -1.46 12.94 26.05
N VAL A 578 -0.17 12.67 26.28
CA VAL A 578 0.31 11.42 26.86
C VAL A 578 0.53 11.56 28.35
N GLY A 579 -0.08 10.74 29.18
CA GLY A 579 -0.01 10.88 30.64
C GLY A 579 -0.55 12.22 31.13
N GLY A 580 -1.49 12.84 30.42
CA GLY A 580 -2.07 14.13 30.73
C GLY A 580 -1.17 15.33 30.45
N THR A 581 -0.10 15.17 29.67
CA THR A 581 0.84 16.25 29.28
C THR A 581 1.27 16.06 27.83
N ASP A 582 1.79 17.13 27.22
CA ASP A 582 2.47 17.01 25.94
C ASP A 582 3.92 16.55 26.15
N VAL A 583 4.43 15.74 25.25
CA VAL A 583 5.76 15.14 25.31
C VAL A 583 6.50 15.43 24.02
N GLN A 584 7.61 16.18 24.12
CA GLN A 584 8.53 16.31 23.02
C GLN A 584 9.48 15.10 23.03
N MET A 585 9.49 14.37 21.93
CA MET A 585 10.42 13.26 21.69
C MET A 585 11.54 13.73 20.78
N VAL A 586 12.79 13.52 21.23
CA VAL A 586 13.98 13.74 20.41
C VAL A 586 14.63 12.39 20.14
N GLN A 587 14.70 11.98 18.90
CA GLN A 587 15.45 10.79 18.47
C GLN A 587 16.79 11.24 17.86
N VAL A 588 17.88 10.63 18.31
CA VAL A 588 19.22 10.78 17.73
C VAL A 588 19.67 9.40 17.27
N THR A 589 19.85 9.24 15.97
CA THR A 589 20.25 7.98 15.36
C THR A 589 20.66 8.18 13.90
N ASP A 590 21.63 7.40 13.44
CA ASP A 590 22.00 7.24 12.03
C ASP A 590 21.40 5.97 11.42
N TYR A 591 20.39 5.39 12.07
CA TYR A 591 19.65 4.24 11.52
C TYR A 591 19.10 4.59 10.12
N PRO A 592 19.24 3.71 9.13
CA PRO A 592 19.59 2.29 9.20
C PRO A 592 21.07 1.96 9.02
N TRP A 593 21.97 2.94 9.07
CA TRP A 593 23.41 2.74 8.87
C TRP A 593 24.13 2.27 10.14
N ASP A 594 23.67 2.76 11.28
CA ASP A 594 24.14 2.40 12.62
C ASP A 594 22.96 1.97 13.49
N GLY A 595 23.20 1.01 14.40
CA GLY A 595 22.18 0.47 15.29
C GLY A 595 21.94 1.25 16.57
N ASN A 596 22.73 2.30 16.85
CA ASN A 596 22.59 3.13 18.04
C ASN A 596 21.38 4.06 17.92
N VAL A 597 20.51 4.03 18.91
CA VAL A 597 19.34 4.90 19.00
C VAL A 597 19.28 5.51 20.40
N SER A 598 19.14 6.83 20.45
CA SER A 598 18.94 7.59 21.67
C SER A 598 17.61 8.36 21.62
N LEU A 599 16.74 8.13 22.60
CA LEU A 599 15.48 8.84 22.74
C LEU A 599 15.54 9.74 23.97
N THR A 600 15.36 11.06 23.81
CA THR A 600 15.14 11.96 24.93
C THR A 600 13.65 12.23 25.08
N VAL A 601 13.14 12.01 26.29
CA VAL A 601 11.73 12.16 26.66
C VAL A 601 11.58 13.49 27.42
N ASN A 602 10.87 14.45 26.82
CA ASN A 602 10.69 15.79 27.39
C ASN A 602 9.19 16.08 27.62
N PRO A 603 8.57 15.57 28.70
CA PRO A 603 7.23 15.99 29.06
C PRO A 603 7.23 17.45 29.53
N VAL A 604 6.21 18.23 29.18
CA VAL A 604 6.07 19.64 29.63
C VAL A 604 6.04 19.74 31.16
N ARG A 605 5.52 18.73 31.84
CA ARG A 605 5.58 18.54 33.29
C ARG A 605 5.87 17.09 33.61
N GLN A 606 6.52 16.83 34.75
CA GLN A 606 6.71 15.45 35.22
C GLN A 606 5.39 14.68 35.17
N SER A 607 5.41 13.54 34.52
CA SER A 607 4.23 12.69 34.38
C SER A 607 4.57 11.21 34.30
N ARG A 608 3.65 10.37 34.79
CA ARG A 608 3.78 8.92 34.72
C ARG A 608 3.08 8.38 33.48
N PHE A 609 3.83 7.72 32.62
CA PHE A 609 3.33 6.99 31.46
C PHE A 609 4.32 5.92 31.02
N SER A 610 3.91 5.06 30.09
CA SER A 610 4.76 4.04 29.50
C SER A 610 5.33 4.53 28.17
N VAL A 611 6.63 4.36 27.95
CA VAL A 611 7.24 4.41 26.62
C VAL A 611 7.40 2.99 26.14
N ARG A 612 6.83 2.67 24.98
CA ARG A 612 6.80 1.36 24.36
C ARG A 612 7.62 1.40 23.07
N ILE A 613 8.78 0.75 23.08
CA ILE A 613 9.74 0.78 21.96
C ILE A 613 9.58 -0.50 21.16
N ARG A 614 9.35 -0.38 19.84
CA ARG A 614 9.29 -1.53 18.96
C ARG A 614 10.59 -2.35 19.04
N VAL A 615 10.45 -3.64 19.19
CA VAL A 615 11.52 -4.63 19.13
C VAL A 615 11.51 -5.23 17.73
N PRO A 616 12.44 -4.85 16.82
CA PRO A 616 12.38 -5.25 15.42
C PRO A 616 12.35 -6.77 15.25
N ASN A 617 11.45 -7.23 14.35
CA ASN A 617 11.34 -8.62 13.93
C ASN A 617 11.36 -8.67 12.39
N ARG A 618 12.38 -9.29 11.81
CA ARG A 618 12.56 -9.42 10.35
C ARG A 618 11.94 -10.70 9.78
N SER A 619 11.29 -11.49 10.63
CA SER A 619 10.70 -12.78 10.30
C SER A 619 9.16 -12.78 10.41
N VAL A 620 8.52 -11.60 10.28
CA VAL A 620 7.05 -11.47 10.37
C VAL A 620 6.36 -12.19 9.21
N SER A 621 6.88 -12.05 7.99
CA SER A 621 6.40 -12.81 6.83
C SER A 621 7.01 -14.20 6.82
N GLY A 622 6.17 -15.24 6.87
CA GLY A 622 6.62 -16.64 6.75
C GLY A 622 7.14 -17.01 5.35
N LEU A 623 7.12 -16.08 4.40
CA LEU A 623 7.66 -16.29 3.04
C LEU A 623 9.19 -16.30 3.00
N TYR A 624 9.86 -15.71 3.99
CA TYR A 624 11.29 -15.43 3.96
C TYR A 624 11.97 -15.83 5.25
N ALA A 625 13.15 -16.46 5.11
CA ALA A 625 14.07 -16.75 6.20
C ALA A 625 15.36 -15.95 6.02
N SER A 626 15.80 -15.27 7.07
CA SER A 626 17.02 -14.44 7.08
C SER A 626 18.11 -15.06 7.94
N THR A 627 19.34 -15.17 7.42
CA THR A 627 20.49 -15.71 8.16
C THR A 627 21.73 -14.81 7.99
N PRO A 628 22.47 -14.50 9.07
CA PRO A 628 22.17 -14.80 10.47
C PRO A 628 20.97 -14.01 10.98
N GLU A 629 20.39 -14.40 12.09
CA GLU A 629 19.31 -13.65 12.76
C GLU A 629 19.83 -12.28 13.25
N ALA A 630 19.02 -11.24 13.07
CA ALA A 630 19.33 -9.86 13.45
C ALA A 630 18.08 -9.13 13.98
N ASP A 631 17.31 -9.84 14.80
CA ASP A 631 16.08 -9.34 15.42
C ASP A 631 16.35 -8.80 16.84
N GLY A 632 15.44 -8.02 17.38
CA GLY A 632 15.47 -7.61 18.77
C GLY A 632 16.21 -6.31 19.06
N ILE A 633 16.52 -6.13 20.34
CA ILE A 633 17.33 -5.03 20.89
C ILE A 633 18.49 -5.69 21.67
N ALA A 634 19.72 -5.36 21.30
CA ALA A 634 20.92 -5.95 21.92
C ALA A 634 21.16 -5.44 23.35
N SER A 635 20.89 -4.17 23.60
CA SER A 635 20.99 -3.55 24.92
C SER A 635 20.05 -2.35 25.02
N ILE A 636 19.59 -2.04 26.23
CA ILE A 636 18.78 -0.87 26.54
C ILE A 636 19.12 -0.32 27.91
N THR A 637 19.24 1.00 28.01
CA THR A 637 19.47 1.72 29.26
C THR A 637 18.48 2.87 29.42
N VAL A 638 18.25 3.28 30.67
CA VAL A 638 17.51 4.50 31.00
C VAL A 638 18.39 5.35 31.88
N ASN A 639 18.75 6.57 31.45
CA ASN A 639 19.69 7.47 32.13
C ASN A 639 21.04 6.81 32.46
N GLY A 640 21.51 5.92 31.57
CA GLY A 640 22.74 5.15 31.72
C GLY A 640 22.62 3.86 32.57
N GLU A 641 21.50 3.62 33.21
CA GLU A 641 21.26 2.38 33.96
C GLU A 641 20.68 1.30 33.05
N ALA A 642 21.32 0.12 33.04
CA ALA A 642 20.86 -1.01 32.24
C ALA A 642 19.48 -1.49 32.68
N LEU A 643 18.61 -1.73 31.70
CA LEU A 643 17.24 -2.17 31.90
C LEU A 643 16.98 -3.45 31.11
N LYS A 644 16.16 -4.34 31.71
CA LYS A 644 15.61 -5.50 31.03
C LYS A 644 14.08 -5.36 31.00
N PRO A 645 13.52 -4.67 30.02
CA PRO A 645 12.08 -4.42 29.95
C PRO A 645 11.30 -5.68 29.64
N MET A 646 10.07 -5.74 30.11
CA MET A 646 9.10 -6.73 29.64
C MET A 646 8.74 -6.46 28.18
N ILE A 647 8.61 -7.53 27.40
CA ILE A 647 8.17 -7.43 26.01
C ILE A 647 6.68 -7.78 25.93
N GLU A 648 5.88 -6.83 25.50
CA GLU A 648 4.44 -6.99 25.28
C GLU A 648 4.09 -6.71 23.83
N LYS A 649 3.50 -7.66 23.13
CA LYS A 649 3.08 -7.51 21.72
C LYS A 649 4.20 -7.00 20.79
N GLY A 650 5.45 -7.36 21.08
CA GLY A 650 6.62 -6.94 20.34
C GLY A 650 7.16 -5.55 20.73
N TYR A 651 6.70 -4.96 21.83
CA TYR A 651 7.22 -3.70 22.36
C TYR A 651 7.94 -3.92 23.70
N ALA A 652 9.12 -3.31 23.85
CA ALA A 652 9.81 -3.16 25.13
C ALA A 652 9.11 -2.07 25.94
N VAL A 653 8.58 -2.41 27.10
CA VAL A 653 7.73 -1.52 27.92
C VAL A 653 8.53 -0.91 29.06
N ILE A 654 8.57 0.42 29.12
CA ILE A 654 9.28 1.20 30.16
C ILE A 654 8.28 2.13 30.84
N SER A 655 7.79 1.76 32.03
CA SER A 655 6.80 2.51 32.77
C SER A 655 7.42 3.22 33.97
N ARG A 656 7.42 4.55 33.99
CA ARG A 656 7.98 5.35 35.09
C ARG A 656 7.36 6.77 35.11
N ALA A 657 7.70 7.54 36.14
CA ALA A 657 7.52 8.98 36.11
C ALA A 657 8.69 9.58 35.28
N TRP A 658 8.36 10.28 34.20
CA TRP A 658 9.31 10.89 33.30
C TRP A 658 9.51 12.37 33.63
N ASN A 659 10.77 12.82 33.63
CA ASN A 659 11.16 14.22 33.68
C ASN A 659 11.70 14.66 32.33
N ALA A 660 11.65 15.95 32.05
CA ALA A 660 12.32 16.49 30.87
C ALA A 660 13.82 16.18 30.93
N GLY A 661 14.37 15.65 29.81
CA GLY A 661 15.75 15.23 29.70
C GLY A 661 16.00 13.76 30.04
N ASP A 662 15.03 13.00 30.53
CA ASP A 662 15.22 11.55 30.71
C ASP A 662 15.52 10.88 29.38
N LYS A 663 16.50 9.96 29.37
CA LYS A 663 17.08 9.37 28.17
C LYS A 663 16.94 7.86 28.14
N ILE A 664 16.58 7.34 26.98
CA ILE A 664 16.59 5.91 26.70
C ILE A 664 17.57 5.68 25.57
N ASP A 665 18.62 4.92 25.82
CA ASP A 665 19.62 4.52 24.82
C ASP A 665 19.51 3.03 24.57
N PHE A 666 19.50 2.61 23.30
CA PHE A 666 19.46 1.20 22.95
C PHE A 666 20.22 0.91 21.64
N ILE A 667 20.57 -0.37 21.46
CA ILE A 667 21.32 -0.83 20.29
C ILE A 667 20.50 -1.87 19.53
N LEU A 668 20.28 -1.63 18.24
CA LEU A 668 19.68 -2.55 17.30
C LEU A 668 20.77 -3.42 16.65
N PRO A 669 20.59 -4.74 16.57
CA PRO A 669 21.56 -5.60 15.89
C PRO A 669 21.47 -5.40 14.37
N LEU A 670 22.51 -4.84 13.76
CA LEU A 670 22.63 -4.71 12.31
C LEU A 670 23.67 -5.71 11.80
N LYS A 671 23.25 -6.61 10.91
CA LYS A 671 24.10 -7.62 10.30
C LYS A 671 23.76 -7.77 8.83
N VAL A 672 24.75 -8.13 8.02
CA VAL A 672 24.47 -8.59 6.66
C VAL A 672 23.76 -9.93 6.74
N GLN A 673 22.61 -10.04 6.11
CA GLN A 673 21.77 -11.22 6.10
C GLN A 673 21.56 -11.75 4.68
N ARG A 674 21.58 -13.07 4.52
CA ARG A 674 21.07 -13.77 3.35
C ARG A 674 19.60 -14.09 3.59
N VAL A 675 18.75 -13.68 2.65
CA VAL A 675 17.31 -13.90 2.70
C VAL A 675 16.95 -14.93 1.65
N ARG A 676 16.35 -16.05 2.07
CA ARG A 676 15.83 -17.08 1.18
C ARG A 676 14.34 -17.20 1.32
N SER A 677 13.67 -17.47 0.20
CA SER A 677 12.23 -17.70 0.19
C SER A 677 11.90 -19.17 0.44
N ILE A 678 10.64 -19.42 0.79
CA ILE A 678 10.08 -20.78 0.82
C ILE A 678 10.02 -21.40 -0.59
N ASP A 679 9.98 -22.72 -0.66
CA ASP A 679 9.99 -23.47 -1.94
C ASP A 679 8.74 -23.21 -2.80
N ALA A 680 7.64 -22.78 -2.22
CA ALA A 680 6.42 -22.45 -2.95
C ALA A 680 6.58 -21.26 -3.93
N ILE A 681 7.62 -20.42 -3.76
CA ILE A 681 7.88 -19.27 -4.63
C ILE A 681 8.84 -19.70 -5.74
N ALA A 682 8.31 -20.16 -6.86
CA ALA A 682 9.09 -20.67 -7.97
C ALA A 682 10.10 -19.67 -8.58
N ALA A 683 9.76 -18.37 -8.57
CA ALA A 683 10.58 -17.32 -9.18
C ALA A 683 11.91 -17.05 -8.46
N THR A 684 12.04 -17.50 -7.22
CA THR A 684 13.21 -17.22 -6.36
C THR A 684 14.01 -18.49 -6.00
N GLN A 685 13.68 -19.62 -6.61
CA GLN A 685 14.42 -20.88 -6.41
C GLN A 685 15.87 -20.73 -6.86
N SER A 686 16.81 -21.28 -6.08
CA SER A 686 18.26 -21.12 -6.26
C SER A 686 18.72 -19.66 -6.31
N ARG A 687 18.11 -18.80 -5.50
CA ARG A 687 18.43 -17.39 -5.39
C ARG A 687 18.44 -16.93 -3.94
N VAL A 688 19.17 -15.87 -3.69
CA VAL A 688 19.29 -15.20 -2.40
C VAL A 688 19.12 -13.69 -2.59
N ALA A 689 18.38 -13.06 -1.71
CA ALA A 689 18.41 -11.60 -1.55
C ALA A 689 19.33 -11.24 -0.38
N LEU A 690 19.88 -10.03 -0.40
CA LEU A 690 20.72 -9.52 0.68
C LEU A 690 19.99 -8.43 1.45
N ARG A 691 20.22 -8.39 2.76
CA ARG A 691 19.61 -7.42 3.67
C ARG A 691 20.63 -6.89 4.67
N PHE A 692 20.51 -5.63 5.05
CA PHE A 692 21.20 -5.02 6.19
C PHE A 692 20.22 -4.11 6.93
N GLY A 693 19.92 -4.43 8.19
CA GLY A 693 18.82 -3.77 8.92
C GLY A 693 17.49 -3.88 8.19
N PRO A 694 16.75 -2.78 7.98
CA PRO A 694 15.48 -2.78 7.22
C PRO A 694 15.69 -2.78 5.70
N LEU A 695 16.91 -2.55 5.22
CA LEU A 695 17.21 -2.35 3.80
C LEU A 695 17.45 -3.66 3.08
N VAL A 696 16.75 -3.86 1.98
CA VAL A 696 17.01 -4.89 0.97
C VAL A 696 17.99 -4.33 -0.05
N TYR A 697 18.87 -5.18 -0.56
CA TYR A 697 19.96 -4.81 -1.47
C TYR A 697 19.73 -5.36 -2.88
N ASN A 698 20.34 -4.73 -3.85
CA ASN A 698 20.40 -5.18 -5.24
C ASN A 698 21.84 -5.10 -5.77
N ILE A 699 22.11 -5.83 -6.84
CA ILE A 699 23.33 -5.69 -7.63
C ILE A 699 23.00 -5.05 -8.98
N GLU A 700 23.90 -4.22 -9.49
CA GLU A 700 23.71 -3.48 -10.75
C GLU A 700 24.77 -3.83 -11.79
N GLN A 701 24.35 -3.81 -13.06
CA GLN A 701 25.22 -4.10 -14.20
C GLN A 701 26.36 -3.08 -14.37
N VAL A 702 26.20 -1.88 -13.84
CA VAL A 702 27.23 -0.85 -13.87
C VAL A 702 28.48 -1.22 -13.04
N ASP A 703 28.31 -2.08 -12.03
CA ASP A 703 29.40 -2.52 -11.15
C ASP A 703 29.97 -3.90 -11.55
N GLN A 704 29.14 -4.78 -12.10
CA GLN A 704 29.49 -6.18 -12.32
C GLN A 704 28.54 -6.90 -13.28
N ASP A 705 28.92 -8.11 -13.71
CA ASP A 705 28.00 -9.01 -14.39
C ASP A 705 26.97 -9.58 -13.39
N ILE A 706 25.72 -9.12 -13.49
CA ILE A 706 24.63 -9.52 -12.61
C ILE A 706 24.12 -10.95 -12.84
N THR A 707 24.63 -11.66 -13.82
CA THR A 707 24.28 -13.07 -14.09
C THR A 707 25.14 -14.07 -13.31
N GLN A 708 26.19 -13.59 -12.66
CA GLN A 708 27.08 -14.42 -11.85
C GLN A 708 26.37 -15.00 -10.61
N THR A 709 26.93 -16.10 -10.13
CA THR A 709 26.36 -16.88 -9.01
C THR A 709 27.15 -16.61 -7.73
N LEU A 710 26.45 -16.40 -6.62
CA LEU A 710 27.04 -16.25 -5.29
C LEU A 710 27.22 -17.64 -4.64
N GLU A 711 28.36 -17.88 -3.99
CA GLU A 711 28.53 -19.09 -3.18
C GLU A 711 27.74 -18.95 -1.86
N PRO A 712 27.08 -20.03 -1.40
CA PRO A 712 26.26 -19.97 -0.19
C PRO A 712 27.01 -19.50 1.07
N ASP A 713 28.28 -19.87 1.20
CA ASP A 713 29.08 -19.62 2.38
C ASP A 713 30.14 -18.51 2.16
N SER A 714 30.12 -17.82 1.00
CA SER A 714 31.10 -16.72 0.78
C SER A 714 30.90 -15.61 1.80
N PRO A 715 31.99 -15.07 2.40
CA PRO A 715 31.90 -13.97 3.35
C PRO A 715 31.24 -12.74 2.71
N LEU A 716 30.37 -12.09 3.47
CA LEU A 716 29.72 -10.83 3.11
C LEU A 716 30.05 -9.78 4.20
N THR A 717 30.50 -8.63 3.78
CA THR A 717 30.82 -7.51 4.69
C THR A 717 30.02 -6.27 4.34
N ALA A 718 29.60 -5.51 5.34
CA ALA A 718 28.99 -4.20 5.15
C ALA A 718 30.07 -3.12 5.33
N GLU A 719 30.16 -2.18 4.39
CA GLU A 719 31.14 -1.12 4.38
C GLU A 719 30.46 0.21 4.02
N TRP A 720 30.79 1.27 4.79
CA TRP A 720 30.28 2.60 4.47
C TRP A 720 31.02 3.19 3.27
N ASN A 721 30.29 3.63 2.27
CA ASN A 721 30.85 4.34 1.11
C ASN A 721 30.23 5.74 1.01
N GLY A 722 30.90 6.72 1.60
CA GLY A 722 30.44 8.11 1.67
C GLY A 722 30.45 8.85 0.32
N SER A 723 31.18 8.35 -0.68
CA SER A 723 31.24 8.96 -2.01
C SER A 723 30.22 8.38 -3.00
N LEU A 724 29.56 7.28 -2.64
CA LEU A 724 28.61 6.59 -3.52
C LEU A 724 27.17 7.03 -3.17
N LEU A 725 26.44 7.57 -4.15
CA LEU A 725 24.98 7.85 -4.06
C LEU A 725 24.58 8.70 -2.83
N GLY A 726 25.42 9.65 -2.44
CA GLY A 726 25.19 10.51 -1.26
C GLY A 726 25.58 9.89 0.08
N GLY A 727 26.24 8.72 0.05
CA GLY A 727 26.64 7.95 1.23
C GLY A 727 25.68 6.79 1.51
N VAL A 728 26.17 5.58 1.33
CA VAL A 728 25.42 4.34 1.57
C VAL A 728 26.29 3.25 2.17
N MET A 729 25.68 2.38 2.98
CA MET A 729 26.31 1.12 3.35
C MET A 729 26.24 0.19 2.14
N VAL A 730 27.37 -0.32 1.65
CA VAL A 730 27.44 -1.32 0.57
C VAL A 730 27.73 -2.70 1.16
N ILE A 731 27.21 -3.74 0.53
CA ILE A 731 27.57 -5.12 0.87
C ILE A 731 28.59 -5.60 -0.15
N GLN A 732 29.77 -6.00 0.33
CA GLN A 732 30.82 -6.58 -0.47
C GLN A 732 30.84 -8.11 -0.33
N GLY A 733 31.17 -8.79 -1.42
CA GLY A 733 31.30 -10.25 -1.48
C GLY A 733 32.10 -10.70 -2.70
N VAL A 734 32.15 -12.00 -2.92
CA VAL A 734 32.85 -12.61 -4.05
C VAL A 734 31.93 -13.64 -4.71
N PHE A 735 31.78 -13.55 -6.03
CA PHE A 735 31.04 -14.54 -6.81
C PHE A 735 31.81 -15.88 -6.91
N ALA A 736 31.11 -16.95 -7.21
CA ALA A 736 31.67 -18.29 -7.37
C ALA A 736 32.85 -18.35 -8.36
N GLY A 737 32.86 -17.49 -9.37
CA GLY A 737 33.97 -17.33 -10.34
C GLY A 737 35.14 -16.47 -9.86
N GLY A 738 35.18 -16.01 -8.60
CA GLY A 738 36.20 -15.16 -8.05
C GLY A 738 36.02 -13.66 -8.34
N GLY A 739 34.96 -13.25 -9.05
CA GLY A 739 34.65 -11.84 -9.31
C GLY A 739 34.14 -11.12 -8.06
N LYS A 740 34.52 -9.86 -7.91
CA LYS A 740 34.03 -9.01 -6.80
C LYS A 740 32.52 -8.77 -6.97
N MET A 741 31.76 -8.87 -5.89
CA MET A 741 30.36 -8.47 -5.80
C MET A 741 30.24 -7.21 -4.96
N THR A 742 29.50 -6.21 -5.48
CA THR A 742 29.10 -5.01 -4.73
C THR A 742 27.59 -4.88 -4.82
N ALA A 743 26.89 -4.95 -3.69
CA ALA A 743 25.46 -4.70 -3.61
C ALA A 743 25.19 -3.36 -2.91
N ILE A 744 24.20 -2.63 -3.41
CA ILE A 744 23.75 -1.35 -2.90
C ILE A 744 22.31 -1.45 -2.39
N PRO A 745 21.86 -0.55 -1.48
CA PRO A 745 20.45 -0.53 -1.06
C PRO A 745 19.50 -0.41 -2.26
N ASN A 746 18.44 -1.19 -2.25
CA ASN A 746 17.51 -1.23 -3.40
C ASN A 746 16.82 0.12 -3.67
N TYR A 747 16.61 0.94 -2.65
CA TYR A 747 15.98 2.25 -2.83
C TYR A 747 16.80 3.22 -3.70
N VAL A 748 18.13 3.05 -3.75
CA VAL A 748 19.03 3.87 -4.58
C VAL A 748 19.36 3.25 -5.94
N ARG A 749 18.76 2.13 -6.30
CA ARG A 749 19.03 1.46 -7.59
C ARG A 749 18.74 2.37 -8.78
N ASN A 750 19.45 2.15 -9.88
CA ASN A 750 19.28 2.87 -11.15
C ASN A 750 19.35 4.43 -11.01
N ASN A 751 20.13 4.93 -10.04
CA ASN A 751 20.49 6.35 -9.96
C ASN A 751 21.83 6.65 -10.65
N ARG A 752 22.48 5.63 -11.24
CA ARG A 752 23.74 5.73 -11.97
C ARG A 752 23.53 5.32 -13.42
N GLY A 753 24.16 6.02 -14.33
CA GLY A 753 24.07 5.73 -15.77
C GLY A 753 23.45 6.88 -16.56
N PRO A 754 23.41 6.76 -17.89
CA PRO A 754 22.82 7.80 -18.73
C PRO A 754 21.32 7.93 -18.41
N VAL A 755 20.87 9.16 -18.20
CA VAL A 755 19.44 9.47 -18.12
C VAL A 755 18.84 9.15 -19.49
N PRO A 756 17.90 8.21 -19.60
CA PRO A 756 17.28 7.91 -20.88
C PRO A 756 16.50 9.10 -21.40
N ASP A 757 16.43 9.25 -22.72
CA ASP A 757 15.59 10.26 -23.34
C ASP A 757 14.14 10.10 -22.86
N PRO A 758 13.54 11.11 -22.22
CA PRO A 758 12.16 11.10 -21.75
C PRO A 758 11.16 10.65 -22.82
N ALA A 759 11.40 10.98 -24.09
CA ALA A 759 10.56 10.57 -25.21
C ALA A 759 10.53 9.04 -25.42
N THR A 760 11.59 8.32 -24.98
CA THR A 760 11.66 6.84 -25.08
C THR A 760 11.02 6.14 -23.87
N LEU A 761 10.66 6.88 -22.84
CA LEU A 761 10.13 6.38 -21.56
C LEU A 761 8.63 6.57 -21.41
N THR A 762 8.03 7.39 -22.27
CA THR A 762 6.58 7.61 -22.26
C THR A 762 5.88 6.33 -22.71
N PRO A 763 4.94 5.79 -21.93
CA PRO A 763 4.10 4.70 -22.41
C PRO A 763 3.41 5.11 -23.71
N PRO A 764 3.26 4.19 -24.68
CA PRO A 764 2.55 4.51 -25.90
C PRO A 764 1.12 4.99 -25.58
N PRO A 765 0.56 5.90 -26.37
CA PRO A 765 -0.83 6.31 -26.23
C PRO A 765 -1.74 5.08 -26.18
N GLY A 766 -2.50 4.90 -25.09
CA GLY A 766 -3.33 3.72 -24.89
C GLY A 766 -2.93 2.79 -23.74
N GLY A 767 -1.90 3.16 -22.95
CA GLY A 767 -1.55 2.44 -21.69
C GLY A 767 -0.88 1.08 -21.89
N GLY A 768 -0.31 0.80 -23.04
CA GLY A 768 0.47 -0.41 -23.28
C GLY A 768 1.74 -0.44 -22.43
N ARG A 769 2.09 -1.63 -21.87
CA ARG A 769 3.36 -1.82 -21.18
C ARG A 769 4.52 -1.56 -22.15
N PRO A 770 5.57 -0.82 -21.74
CA PRO A 770 6.82 -0.79 -22.50
C PRO A 770 7.32 -2.22 -22.75
N ALA A 771 7.95 -2.46 -23.88
CA ALA A 771 8.57 -3.78 -24.15
C ALA A 771 9.55 -4.13 -23.01
N PRO A 772 9.54 -5.38 -22.52
CA PRO A 772 10.46 -5.81 -21.47
C PRO A 772 11.91 -5.54 -21.90
N ARG A 773 12.67 -4.79 -21.11
CA ARG A 773 14.09 -4.60 -21.30
C ARG A 773 14.83 -5.63 -20.43
N PRO A 774 16.00 -6.11 -20.88
CA PRO A 774 16.84 -6.92 -20.02
C PRO A 774 17.12 -6.20 -18.71
N PRO A 775 17.09 -6.88 -17.56
CA PRO A 775 17.36 -6.24 -16.28
C PRO A 775 18.79 -5.72 -16.20
N THR A 776 18.95 -4.50 -15.69
CA THR A 776 20.23 -3.87 -15.35
C THR A 776 20.49 -3.89 -13.85
N SER A 777 19.48 -4.23 -13.06
CA SER A 777 19.56 -4.42 -11.61
C SER A 777 18.68 -5.60 -11.18
N ILE A 778 19.13 -6.37 -10.19
CA ILE A 778 18.41 -7.51 -9.63
C ILE A 778 18.52 -7.51 -8.10
N VAL A 779 17.44 -7.86 -7.44
CA VAL A 779 17.39 -8.11 -5.99
C VAL A 779 17.74 -9.56 -5.68
N TRP A 780 17.20 -10.51 -6.45
CA TRP A 780 17.40 -11.93 -6.24
C TRP A 780 18.61 -12.43 -7.03
N ILE A 781 19.75 -12.54 -6.36
CA ILE A 781 21.04 -12.99 -6.91
C ILE A 781 21.01 -14.51 -7.04
N ARG A 782 21.54 -15.08 -8.11
CA ARG A 782 21.69 -16.54 -8.23
C ARG A 782 22.59 -17.06 -7.11
N GLU A 783 22.20 -18.15 -6.47
CA GLU A 783 23.01 -18.86 -5.47
C GLU A 783 23.24 -20.29 -5.95
N LYS A 784 24.42 -20.82 -5.66
CA LYS A 784 24.85 -22.15 -6.14
C LYS A 784 24.15 -23.28 -5.37
#